data_cd2acaaa1033f5808a8fe6a0857d66c7
#
_entry.id   cd2acaaa1033f5808a8fe6a0857d66c7
#
_cell.length_a   1.000
_cell.length_b   1.000
_cell.length_c   1.000
_cell.angle_alpha   90.00
_cell.angle_beta   90.00
_cell.angle_gamma   90.00
#
_symmetry.space_group_name_H-M   'P 1'
#
loop_
_entity.id
_entity.type
_entity.pdbx_description
1 polymer ?
#
loop_
_entity_poly.entity_id
_entity_poly.type
_entity_poly.pdbx_seq_one_letter_code
_entity_poly.pdbx_strand_id
1 'polypeptide(L)'
;MSETTQFDADQDYFVADAKFGEASHFTGLDIKDKVALIERGGSLSFYQKIENAVKAGASGVIIYNNNALEGSFTIEKASIPKEAHIPVGFMSYKDAQALKKGQSFRFNKAYEKMLSNAGGRVISQSSWGVTAEGRIKPDISAPGVNVYSAVHGNQYDYKTGTSMSTPMVSGLVAMLHKAYKEKFPELSDKELSQLVRAVLMSSARTLYSTENKAYISPRQQGAGEVDGQKALAASYYLTDQKQNPKINLGNIADEFVINLNVNALSKNQGPKKLYFQVNLITDQTKDGHFTLQPKALKDSEWQEINITEDQQHIQVSVDAKAYAAELLKAMPNGYFLEGFVRFTDNLDTKEELMSIPFSGFRGDFANLPALDTPIYETLEQGAFYQKLEQDPETGKYILPEKFSKLTALIGQVSPYFLSQDTKNGTVNELGPEAERYIILGTQESADQKDLIAKEANRTFLISPNDDGNKDFILFQGVFLRSVKDIKAQVLDHQGQVVWESDVATAQKYYQASAVLPYRFEHTKWSGKDANDQPVADGSYTYRVWYTPIADGAEAQKQDFKVQVKTSLPEQPKSASYDESTRTLKIDASNFPAYRIQVGHIVEIGEGEEADIVINYFQLAEDGTVIIPKTVTSELSGEEVEVDMAALKVIVEDEFGNFNAIALADLLKQKEPEIKDDKQPEPETPMPEQPKGNDSSKEQQSPKGNNSGSKQPLVMKQDSAVKPMTSSPSHELPKTSEKQGSSLLAGLGMLLASLSLGLFKKKSDN
;
A
#
# COMPACT_ATOMS: atom_id res chain seq x y z
N MET A 1 -27.86 -29.14 -10.05
CA MET A 1 -28.52 -27.94 -9.48
C MET A 1 -28.43 -28.07 -7.98
N SER A 2 -27.57 -27.31 -7.32
CA SER A 2 -27.64 -27.20 -5.86
C SER A 2 -28.81 -26.27 -5.58
N GLU A 3 -29.89 -26.83 -5.09
CA GLU A 3 -31.03 -26.06 -4.60
C GLU A 3 -30.57 -25.27 -3.39
N THR A 4 -30.31 -23.99 -3.59
CA THR A 4 -30.27 -23.06 -2.43
C THR A 4 -31.67 -23.09 -1.86
N THR A 5 -31.80 -23.53 -0.62
CA THR A 5 -33.05 -23.46 0.12
C THR A 5 -33.53 -22.02 0.13
N GLN A 6 -34.81 -21.80 -0.13
CA GLN A 6 -35.42 -20.47 -0.04
C GLN A 6 -35.99 -20.28 1.37
N PHE A 7 -36.14 -19.05 1.79
CA PHE A 7 -36.92 -18.76 2.99
C PHE A 7 -38.38 -19.11 2.74
N ASP A 8 -38.97 -19.86 3.67
CA ASP A 8 -40.38 -20.22 3.59
C ASP A 8 -41.26 -19.00 3.76
N ALA A 9 -42.27 -18.89 2.92
CA ALA A 9 -43.27 -17.86 3.06
C ALA A 9 -44.19 -18.16 4.28
N ASP A 10 -44.68 -17.09 4.89
CA ASP A 10 -45.61 -17.14 6.04
C ASP A 10 -45.01 -17.69 7.34
N GLN A 11 -43.68 -17.87 7.41
CA GLN A 11 -42.94 -18.20 8.62
C GLN A 11 -42.26 -16.97 9.22
N ASP A 12 -42.25 -16.87 10.55
CA ASP A 12 -41.48 -15.82 11.26
C ASP A 12 -40.03 -16.25 11.44
N TYR A 13 -39.12 -15.38 11.06
CA TYR A 13 -37.68 -15.55 11.23
C TYR A 13 -37.15 -14.52 12.21
N PHE A 14 -36.43 -14.98 13.22
CA PHE A 14 -35.70 -14.11 14.14
C PHE A 14 -34.28 -13.88 13.65
N VAL A 15 -33.73 -12.69 13.86
CA VAL A 15 -32.39 -12.35 13.44
C VAL A 15 -31.42 -12.16 14.60
N ALA A 16 -30.18 -12.49 14.38
CA ALA A 16 -29.07 -12.13 15.24
C ALA A 16 -28.02 -11.32 14.46
N ASP A 17 -27.57 -10.18 15.00
CA ASP A 17 -26.58 -9.34 14.38
C ASP A 17 -25.17 -9.93 14.51
N ALA A 18 -24.66 -10.51 13.44
CA ALA A 18 -23.36 -11.14 13.37
C ALA A 18 -22.28 -10.20 12.81
N LYS A 19 -22.49 -8.87 12.84
CA LYS A 19 -21.54 -7.85 12.40
C LYS A 19 -20.96 -8.17 11.00
N PHE A 20 -19.64 -8.33 10.87
CA PHE A 20 -18.96 -8.67 9.62
C PHE A 20 -18.89 -10.18 9.34
N GLY A 21 -19.46 -11.03 10.20
CA GLY A 21 -19.50 -12.48 9.99
C GLY A 21 -18.16 -13.20 10.22
N GLU A 22 -17.24 -12.61 10.97
CA GLU A 22 -16.02 -13.27 11.42
C GLU A 22 -16.33 -14.33 12.46
N ALA A 23 -15.53 -15.38 12.58
CA ALA A 23 -15.79 -16.46 13.54
C ALA A 23 -15.94 -15.95 14.99
N SER A 24 -15.17 -14.96 15.37
CA SER A 24 -15.23 -14.27 16.66
C SER A 24 -16.59 -13.59 16.93
N HIS A 25 -17.25 -13.11 15.88
CA HIS A 25 -18.56 -12.44 16.01
C HIS A 25 -19.71 -13.38 16.35
N PHE A 26 -19.50 -14.69 16.20
CA PHE A 26 -20.49 -15.71 16.60
C PHE A 26 -20.25 -16.25 18.01
N THR A 27 -19.09 -15.95 18.62
CA THR A 27 -18.77 -16.40 19.97
C THR A 27 -19.70 -15.73 20.99
N GLY A 28 -20.48 -16.52 21.71
CA GLY A 28 -21.46 -16.02 22.67
C GLY A 28 -22.74 -15.42 22.06
N LEU A 29 -22.86 -15.40 20.72
CA LEU A 29 -24.06 -14.94 20.03
C LEU A 29 -25.12 -16.05 20.05
N ASP A 30 -26.33 -15.72 20.48
CA ASP A 30 -27.50 -16.63 20.43
C ASP A 30 -28.02 -16.69 18.98
N ILE A 31 -27.35 -17.51 18.15
CA ILE A 31 -27.56 -17.63 16.70
C ILE A 31 -28.34 -18.90 16.31
N LYS A 32 -28.39 -19.89 17.20
CA LYS A 32 -29.07 -21.17 16.91
C LYS A 32 -30.53 -20.94 16.54
N ASP A 33 -30.94 -21.53 15.41
CA ASP A 33 -32.29 -21.40 14.82
C ASP A 33 -32.68 -19.95 14.42
N LYS A 34 -31.72 -19.02 14.39
CA LYS A 34 -31.90 -17.64 13.92
C LYS A 34 -31.18 -17.37 12.59
N VAL A 35 -31.61 -16.34 11.94
CA VAL A 35 -30.97 -15.84 10.71
C VAL A 35 -29.83 -14.92 11.09
N ALA A 36 -28.62 -15.22 10.60
CA ALA A 36 -27.46 -14.34 10.76
C ALA A 36 -27.62 -13.10 9.88
N LEU A 37 -27.67 -11.92 10.49
CA LEU A 37 -27.64 -10.65 9.78
C LEU A 37 -26.20 -10.15 9.73
N ILE A 38 -25.61 -10.14 8.53
CA ILE A 38 -24.18 -9.88 8.33
C ILE A 38 -23.98 -8.65 7.45
N GLU A 39 -23.08 -7.77 7.86
CA GLU A 39 -22.71 -6.59 7.10
C GLU A 39 -21.73 -6.95 5.96
N ARG A 40 -21.94 -6.35 4.77
CA ARG A 40 -20.97 -6.36 3.67
C ARG A 40 -19.73 -5.59 4.09
N GLY A 41 -18.53 -6.05 3.69
CA GLY A 41 -17.25 -5.44 4.06
C GLY A 41 -16.48 -6.30 5.06
N GLY A 42 -15.47 -5.73 5.70
CA GLY A 42 -14.50 -6.49 6.49
C GLY A 42 -13.53 -7.28 5.61
N SER A 43 -12.75 -8.18 6.23
CA SER A 43 -11.68 -8.93 5.56
C SER A 43 -12.15 -10.20 4.86
N LEU A 44 -13.35 -10.71 5.18
CA LEU A 44 -13.85 -12.00 4.71
C LEU A 44 -14.62 -11.90 3.40
N SER A 45 -14.44 -12.91 2.55
CA SER A 45 -15.29 -13.12 1.37
C SER A 45 -16.73 -13.50 1.80
N PHE A 46 -17.71 -13.34 0.90
CA PHE A 46 -19.08 -13.78 1.14
C PHE A 46 -19.16 -15.27 1.45
N TYR A 47 -18.35 -16.08 0.77
CA TYR A 47 -18.23 -17.50 1.02
C TYR A 47 -17.88 -17.79 2.49
N GLN A 48 -16.81 -17.17 2.98
CA GLN A 48 -16.34 -17.36 4.37
C GLN A 48 -17.37 -16.87 5.41
N LYS A 49 -18.03 -15.73 5.13
CA LYS A 49 -19.09 -15.20 6.00
C LYS A 49 -20.25 -16.18 6.15
N ILE A 50 -20.70 -16.74 5.02
CA ILE A 50 -21.81 -17.72 5.01
C ILE A 50 -21.35 -19.02 5.68
N GLU A 51 -20.15 -19.49 5.38
CA GLU A 51 -19.58 -20.68 6.01
C GLU A 51 -19.50 -20.55 7.55
N ASN A 52 -19.03 -19.41 8.04
CA ASN A 52 -18.96 -19.14 9.48
C ASN A 52 -20.36 -19.15 10.13
N ALA A 53 -21.36 -18.57 9.48
CA ALA A 53 -22.74 -18.59 9.97
C ALA A 53 -23.31 -20.02 10.02
N VAL A 54 -23.06 -20.83 9.00
CA VAL A 54 -23.44 -22.24 8.96
C VAL A 54 -22.80 -23.03 10.11
N LYS A 55 -21.48 -22.86 10.30
CA LYS A 55 -20.71 -23.47 11.40
C LYS A 55 -21.23 -23.06 12.77
N ALA A 56 -21.72 -21.84 12.90
CA ALA A 56 -22.32 -21.32 14.14
C ALA A 56 -23.74 -21.79 14.40
N GLY A 57 -24.38 -22.50 13.45
CA GLY A 57 -25.74 -23.06 13.60
C GLY A 57 -26.85 -22.08 13.20
N ALA A 58 -26.57 -21.10 12.36
CA ALA A 58 -27.60 -20.21 11.81
C ALA A 58 -28.61 -20.99 10.96
N SER A 59 -29.88 -20.63 11.02
CA SER A 59 -30.97 -21.23 10.20
C SER A 59 -31.11 -20.55 8.84
N GLY A 60 -30.41 -19.43 8.60
CA GLY A 60 -30.36 -18.69 7.38
C GLY A 60 -29.32 -17.54 7.48
N VAL A 61 -29.02 -16.94 6.35
CA VAL A 61 -28.11 -15.79 6.28
C VAL A 61 -28.74 -14.67 5.48
N ILE A 62 -28.68 -13.46 5.99
CA ILE A 62 -28.97 -12.23 5.25
C ILE A 62 -27.74 -11.34 5.31
N ILE A 63 -27.16 -11.06 4.14
CA ILE A 63 -26.06 -10.11 4.02
C ILE A 63 -26.64 -8.77 3.55
N TYR A 64 -26.38 -7.69 4.29
CA TYR A 64 -26.86 -6.37 3.94
C TYR A 64 -25.74 -5.46 3.46
N ASN A 65 -26.12 -4.50 2.62
CA ASN A 65 -25.15 -3.54 2.07
C ASN A 65 -24.64 -2.62 3.19
N ASN A 66 -23.36 -2.26 3.14
CA ASN A 66 -22.71 -1.33 4.07
C ASN A 66 -22.80 0.13 3.64
N ASN A 67 -23.36 0.41 2.47
CA ASN A 67 -23.57 1.75 1.94
C ASN A 67 -25.06 2.10 1.96
N ALA A 68 -25.41 3.15 2.70
CA ALA A 68 -26.79 3.61 2.85
C ALA A 68 -27.41 4.17 1.55
N LEU A 69 -26.57 4.56 0.61
CA LEU A 69 -26.98 5.14 -0.69
C LEU A 69 -27.20 4.07 -1.77
N GLU A 70 -26.65 2.87 -1.56
CA GLU A 70 -26.84 1.74 -2.46
C GLU A 70 -28.05 0.89 -2.02
N GLY A 71 -28.78 0.38 -2.99
CA GLY A 71 -29.89 -0.55 -2.71
C GLY A 71 -29.41 -1.92 -2.26
N SER A 72 -30.27 -2.94 -2.39
CA SER A 72 -29.87 -4.34 -2.23
C SER A 72 -28.91 -4.73 -3.37
N PHE A 73 -28.08 -5.73 -3.10
CA PHE A 73 -27.15 -6.31 -4.06
C PHE A 73 -27.37 -7.82 -4.16
N THR A 74 -26.78 -8.43 -5.19
CA THR A 74 -26.74 -9.89 -5.34
C THR A 74 -25.30 -10.33 -5.47
N ILE A 75 -25.00 -11.57 -5.13
CA ILE A 75 -23.69 -12.19 -5.34
C ILE A 75 -23.79 -13.37 -6.28
N GLU A 76 -22.65 -13.76 -6.85
CA GLU A 76 -22.56 -14.95 -7.67
C GLU A 76 -22.89 -16.21 -6.86
N LYS A 77 -23.58 -17.16 -7.47
CA LYS A 77 -23.90 -18.44 -6.84
C LYS A 77 -22.66 -19.18 -6.34
N ALA A 78 -21.52 -19.02 -7.03
CA ALA A 78 -20.24 -19.56 -6.60
C ALA A 78 -19.73 -19.02 -5.26
N SER A 79 -20.22 -17.86 -4.83
CA SER A 79 -19.90 -17.27 -3.52
C SER A 79 -20.73 -17.86 -2.38
N ILE A 80 -21.64 -18.79 -2.65
CA ILE A 80 -22.41 -19.52 -1.63
C ILE A 80 -21.80 -20.92 -1.49
N PRO A 81 -21.39 -21.33 -0.27
CA PRO A 81 -20.87 -22.68 -0.05
C PRO A 81 -21.86 -23.74 -0.49
N LYS A 82 -21.39 -24.76 -1.21
CA LYS A 82 -22.25 -25.87 -1.68
C LYS A 82 -22.89 -26.65 -0.54
N GLU A 83 -22.22 -26.64 0.60
CA GLU A 83 -22.63 -27.30 1.84
C GLU A 83 -23.61 -26.43 2.67
N ALA A 84 -23.83 -25.18 2.26
CA ALA A 84 -24.81 -24.31 2.93
C ALA A 84 -26.23 -24.73 2.51
N HIS A 85 -26.84 -25.62 3.30
CA HIS A 85 -28.22 -26.06 3.11
C HIS A 85 -29.24 -25.12 3.79
N ILE A 86 -28.90 -23.86 3.98
CA ILE A 86 -29.72 -22.82 4.58
C ILE A 86 -30.00 -21.71 3.57
N PRO A 87 -31.12 -20.97 3.70
CA PRO A 87 -31.42 -19.86 2.80
C PRO A 87 -30.46 -18.69 2.98
N VAL A 88 -30.07 -18.10 1.84
CA VAL A 88 -29.19 -16.93 1.81
C VAL A 88 -29.89 -15.81 1.05
N GLY A 89 -30.01 -14.65 1.67
CA GLY A 89 -30.65 -13.47 1.12
C GLY A 89 -29.77 -12.22 1.22
N PHE A 90 -30.17 -11.20 0.49
CA PHE A 90 -29.47 -9.91 0.45
C PHE A 90 -30.45 -8.77 0.60
N MET A 91 -30.02 -7.68 1.27
CA MET A 91 -30.88 -6.51 1.47
C MET A 91 -30.11 -5.20 1.46
N SER A 92 -30.85 -4.08 1.40
CA SER A 92 -30.26 -2.75 1.51
C SER A 92 -29.79 -2.48 2.96
N TYR A 93 -28.88 -1.52 3.10
CA TYR A 93 -28.48 -1.02 4.43
C TYR A 93 -29.69 -0.53 5.24
N LYS A 94 -30.58 0.25 4.61
CA LYS A 94 -31.75 0.83 5.25
C LYS A 94 -32.70 -0.22 5.81
N ASP A 95 -32.99 -1.26 5.02
CA ASP A 95 -33.89 -2.35 5.42
C ASP A 95 -33.28 -3.16 6.54
N ALA A 96 -31.97 -3.40 6.49
CA ALA A 96 -31.23 -4.09 7.55
C ALA A 96 -31.27 -3.33 8.88
N GLN A 97 -31.16 -1.99 8.86
CA GLN A 97 -31.26 -1.19 10.08
C GLN A 97 -32.70 -1.24 10.68
N ALA A 98 -33.72 -1.34 9.84
CA ALA A 98 -35.09 -1.55 10.28
C ALA A 98 -35.26 -2.96 10.90
N LEU A 99 -34.65 -3.96 10.25
CA LEU A 99 -34.70 -5.34 10.72
C LEU A 99 -33.95 -5.54 12.06
N LYS A 100 -32.80 -4.90 12.25
CA LYS A 100 -32.08 -4.89 13.53
C LYS A 100 -32.94 -4.39 14.69
N LYS A 101 -33.79 -3.39 14.45
CA LYS A 101 -34.72 -2.85 15.46
C LYS A 101 -35.89 -3.78 15.73
N GLY A 102 -36.42 -4.44 14.69
CA GLY A 102 -37.58 -5.32 14.78
C GLY A 102 -37.29 -6.74 15.25
N GLN A 103 -36.05 -7.19 15.13
CA GLN A 103 -35.51 -8.50 15.49
C GLN A 103 -36.18 -9.71 14.81
N SER A 104 -37.20 -9.52 13.99
CA SER A 104 -37.86 -10.57 13.22
C SER A 104 -38.40 -10.07 11.90
N PHE A 105 -38.62 -10.98 10.96
CA PHE A 105 -39.24 -10.70 9.67
C PHE A 105 -40.04 -11.91 9.18
N ARG A 106 -40.95 -11.65 8.26
CA ARG A 106 -41.72 -12.68 7.55
C ARG A 106 -41.73 -12.39 6.07
N PHE A 107 -41.50 -13.37 5.23
CA PHE A 107 -41.72 -13.26 3.80
C PHE A 107 -43.20 -13.48 3.49
N ASN A 108 -43.78 -12.54 2.76
CA ASN A 108 -45.06 -12.79 2.07
C ASN A 108 -44.77 -13.19 0.61
N LYS A 109 -45.74 -13.78 -0.07
CA LYS A 109 -45.60 -14.19 -1.47
C LYS A 109 -45.77 -13.03 -2.47
N ALA A 110 -45.74 -11.78 -2.00
CA ALA A 110 -45.87 -10.60 -2.83
C ALA A 110 -44.53 -10.20 -3.42
N TYR A 111 -44.49 -10.02 -4.73
CA TYR A 111 -43.35 -9.45 -5.42
C TYR A 111 -43.69 -8.01 -5.78
N GLU A 112 -42.94 -7.06 -5.29
CA GLU A 112 -43.03 -5.66 -5.67
C GLU A 112 -41.95 -5.32 -6.70
N LYS A 113 -42.33 -4.74 -7.84
CA LYS A 113 -41.38 -4.18 -8.77
C LYS A 113 -40.95 -2.81 -8.21
N MET A 114 -39.80 -2.78 -7.58
CA MET A 114 -39.20 -1.52 -7.16
C MET A 114 -38.30 -0.98 -8.26
N LEU A 115 -38.43 0.31 -8.55
CA LEU A 115 -37.39 1.02 -9.29
C LEU A 115 -36.10 0.94 -8.47
N SER A 116 -35.02 0.49 -9.10
CA SER A 116 -33.72 0.42 -8.44
C SER A 116 -33.31 1.82 -7.99
N ASN A 117 -33.12 2.02 -6.69
CA ASN A 117 -32.53 3.26 -6.19
C ASN A 117 -31.11 3.50 -6.68
N ALA A 118 -30.48 2.51 -7.31
CA ALA A 118 -29.17 2.62 -7.95
C ALA A 118 -29.23 3.19 -9.38
N GLY A 119 -30.43 3.33 -9.96
CA GLY A 119 -30.59 3.91 -11.30
C GLY A 119 -30.12 5.36 -11.35
N GLY A 120 -29.30 5.72 -12.35
CA GLY A 120 -28.74 7.06 -12.49
C GLY A 120 -27.67 7.43 -11.46
N ARG A 121 -27.07 6.43 -10.79
CA ARG A 121 -25.97 6.62 -9.83
C ARG A 121 -24.74 5.84 -10.28
N VAL A 122 -23.57 6.35 -9.93
CA VAL A 122 -22.31 5.62 -10.08
C VAL A 122 -22.07 4.82 -8.81
N ILE A 123 -21.77 3.52 -8.96
CA ILE A 123 -21.51 2.65 -7.82
C ILE A 123 -20.17 2.94 -7.16
N SER A 124 -20.05 2.64 -5.86
CA SER A 124 -18.83 2.90 -5.09
C SER A 124 -17.60 2.12 -5.58
N GLN A 125 -17.82 0.98 -6.25
CA GLN A 125 -16.75 0.17 -6.83
C GLN A 125 -16.16 0.75 -8.12
N SER A 126 -16.81 1.75 -8.73
CA SER A 126 -16.26 2.44 -9.90
C SER A 126 -15.09 3.32 -9.49
N SER A 127 -13.97 3.18 -10.19
CA SER A 127 -12.77 3.96 -9.90
C SER A 127 -12.97 5.45 -10.22
N TRP A 128 -12.42 6.30 -9.35
CA TRP A 128 -12.38 7.73 -9.57
C TRP A 128 -11.16 8.14 -10.40
N GLY A 129 -11.30 9.16 -11.24
CA GLY A 129 -10.21 9.98 -11.74
C GLY A 129 -9.75 10.99 -10.68
N VAL A 130 -8.76 11.70 -10.96
CA VAL A 130 -8.08 11.93 -12.24
C VAL A 130 -7.00 10.86 -12.49
N THR A 131 -6.39 10.86 -13.69
CA THR A 131 -5.14 10.13 -13.93
C THR A 131 -4.01 10.71 -13.11
N ALA A 132 -2.85 10.07 -13.08
CA ALA A 132 -1.66 10.58 -12.40
C ALA A 132 -1.26 11.99 -12.90
N GLU A 133 -1.50 12.26 -14.19
CA GLU A 133 -1.25 13.55 -14.84
C GLU A 133 -2.35 14.60 -14.60
N GLY A 134 -3.38 14.29 -13.82
CA GLY A 134 -4.47 15.21 -13.54
C GLY A 134 -5.58 15.30 -14.61
N ARG A 135 -5.66 14.30 -15.51
CA ARG A 135 -6.66 14.30 -16.61
C ARG A 135 -7.94 13.58 -16.20
N ILE A 136 -9.08 14.02 -16.71
CA ILE A 136 -10.39 13.39 -16.44
C ILE A 136 -10.37 11.90 -16.83
N LYS A 137 -10.79 11.05 -15.92
CA LYS A 137 -11.18 9.65 -16.10
C LYS A 137 -12.28 9.32 -15.06
N PRO A 138 -13.17 8.38 -15.36
CA PRO A 138 -13.37 7.63 -16.62
C PRO A 138 -13.75 8.55 -17.78
N ASP A 139 -13.82 8.00 -19.01
CA ASP A 139 -14.30 8.78 -20.16
C ASP A 139 -15.81 8.85 -20.20
N ILE A 140 -16.50 7.75 -19.83
CA ILE A 140 -17.96 7.63 -19.91
C ILE A 140 -18.45 6.57 -18.93
N SER A 141 -19.71 6.62 -18.57
CA SER A 141 -20.41 5.65 -17.72
C SER A 141 -21.38 4.80 -18.53
N ALA A 142 -21.63 3.57 -18.08
CA ALA A 142 -22.65 2.68 -18.65
C ALA A 142 -23.25 1.79 -17.55
N PRO A 143 -24.45 1.23 -17.75
CA PRO A 143 -25.04 0.29 -16.81
C PRO A 143 -24.10 -0.87 -16.50
N GLY A 144 -23.88 -1.15 -15.22
CA GLY A 144 -22.96 -2.19 -14.75
C GLY A 144 -23.45 -2.94 -13.50
N VAL A 145 -24.69 -2.67 -13.05
CA VAL A 145 -25.26 -3.28 -11.86
C VAL A 145 -26.33 -4.27 -12.23
N ASN A 146 -26.25 -5.48 -11.70
CA ASN A 146 -27.21 -6.57 -11.96
C ASN A 146 -27.45 -6.79 -13.47
N VAL A 147 -26.38 -6.83 -14.24
CA VAL A 147 -26.44 -7.09 -15.67
C VAL A 147 -26.62 -8.58 -15.90
N TYR A 148 -27.78 -8.94 -16.46
CA TYR A 148 -28.08 -10.33 -16.86
C TYR A 148 -27.46 -10.63 -18.20
N SER A 149 -26.50 -11.55 -18.24
CA SER A 149 -25.75 -11.89 -19.45
C SER A 149 -25.25 -13.32 -19.42
N ALA A 150 -24.74 -13.79 -20.57
CA ALA A 150 -24.17 -15.11 -20.73
C ALA A 150 -22.92 -15.30 -19.85
N VAL A 151 -22.81 -16.46 -19.21
CA VAL A 151 -21.66 -16.90 -18.44
C VAL A 151 -21.17 -18.25 -18.92
N HIS A 152 -20.03 -18.73 -18.39
CA HIS A 152 -19.47 -20.02 -18.77
C HIS A 152 -20.49 -21.17 -18.62
N GLY A 153 -20.40 -22.19 -19.51
CA GLY A 153 -21.24 -23.37 -19.45
C GLY A 153 -22.63 -23.21 -20.09
N ASN A 154 -22.79 -22.28 -21.05
CA ASN A 154 -24.06 -21.99 -21.73
C ASN A 154 -25.18 -21.62 -20.76
N GLN A 155 -24.83 -20.83 -19.73
CA GLN A 155 -25.74 -20.34 -18.70
C GLN A 155 -25.85 -18.82 -18.76
N TYR A 156 -26.80 -18.28 -18.01
CA TYR A 156 -26.97 -16.84 -17.82
C TYR A 156 -27.00 -16.53 -16.33
N ASP A 157 -26.40 -15.40 -15.95
CA ASP A 157 -26.37 -14.96 -14.56
C ASP A 157 -26.32 -13.42 -14.45
N TYR A 158 -26.61 -12.91 -13.27
CA TYR A 158 -26.49 -11.48 -12.94
C TYR A 158 -25.10 -11.19 -12.41
N LYS A 159 -24.46 -10.17 -12.99
CA LYS A 159 -23.16 -9.68 -12.51
C LYS A 159 -23.17 -8.17 -12.33
N THR A 160 -22.34 -7.71 -11.38
CA THR A 160 -22.17 -6.28 -11.08
C THR A 160 -20.70 -5.92 -11.14
N GLY A 161 -20.39 -4.84 -11.84
CA GLY A 161 -19.05 -4.27 -11.92
C GLY A 161 -18.86 -3.42 -13.17
N THR A 162 -17.80 -2.62 -13.20
CA THR A 162 -17.36 -1.91 -14.40
C THR A 162 -16.96 -2.86 -15.52
N SER A 163 -16.64 -4.12 -15.19
CA SER A 163 -16.43 -5.22 -16.15
C SER A 163 -17.68 -5.55 -16.96
N MET A 164 -18.89 -5.18 -16.51
CA MET A 164 -20.14 -5.33 -17.24
C MET A 164 -20.47 -4.09 -18.06
N SER A 165 -20.08 -2.90 -17.59
CA SER A 165 -20.23 -1.64 -18.34
C SER A 165 -19.33 -1.61 -19.58
N THR A 166 -18.10 -2.07 -19.48
CA THR A 166 -17.10 -2.02 -20.56
C THR A 166 -17.57 -2.73 -21.84
N PRO A 167 -18.03 -3.99 -21.83
CA PRO A 167 -18.50 -4.66 -23.05
C PRO A 167 -19.78 -4.04 -23.63
N MET A 168 -20.63 -3.43 -22.80
CA MET A 168 -21.77 -2.65 -23.31
C MET A 168 -21.30 -1.47 -24.15
N VAL A 169 -20.32 -0.69 -23.65
CA VAL A 169 -19.72 0.42 -24.40
C VAL A 169 -19.02 -0.11 -25.66
N SER A 170 -18.27 -1.21 -25.58
CA SER A 170 -17.58 -1.80 -26.72
C SER A 170 -18.57 -2.22 -27.82
N GLY A 171 -19.67 -2.86 -27.46
CA GLY A 171 -20.73 -3.23 -28.41
C GLY A 171 -21.38 -2.01 -29.06
N LEU A 172 -21.66 -0.96 -28.27
CA LEU A 172 -22.21 0.27 -28.79
C LEU A 172 -21.23 0.98 -29.74
N VAL A 173 -19.95 1.06 -29.38
CA VAL A 173 -18.91 1.63 -30.24
C VAL A 173 -18.81 0.87 -31.56
N ALA A 174 -18.89 -0.47 -31.55
CA ALA A 174 -18.87 -1.25 -32.78
C ALA A 174 -20.06 -0.94 -33.70
N MET A 175 -21.27 -0.78 -33.14
CA MET A 175 -22.46 -0.36 -33.90
C MET A 175 -22.33 1.05 -34.47
N LEU A 176 -21.88 2.00 -33.64
CA LEU A 176 -21.65 3.38 -34.07
C LEU A 176 -20.56 3.46 -35.14
N HIS A 177 -19.47 2.72 -34.96
CA HIS A 177 -18.38 2.69 -35.92
C HIS A 177 -18.88 2.21 -37.31
N LYS A 178 -19.72 1.17 -37.35
CA LYS A 178 -20.34 0.71 -38.60
C LYS A 178 -21.23 1.79 -39.21
N ALA A 179 -22.15 2.39 -38.42
CA ALA A 179 -23.08 3.38 -38.92
C ALA A 179 -22.36 4.66 -39.41
N TYR A 180 -21.33 5.08 -38.72
CA TYR A 180 -20.55 6.27 -39.12
C TYR A 180 -19.59 5.99 -40.26
N LYS A 181 -19.10 4.73 -40.45
CA LYS A 181 -18.32 4.34 -41.63
C LYS A 181 -19.17 4.37 -42.91
N GLU A 182 -20.42 3.96 -42.80
CA GLU A 182 -21.37 4.06 -43.90
C GLU A 182 -21.72 5.53 -44.25
N LYS A 183 -21.79 6.41 -43.21
CA LYS A 183 -22.10 7.84 -43.40
C LYS A 183 -20.90 8.64 -43.89
N PHE A 184 -19.67 8.27 -43.51
CA PHE A 184 -18.42 8.97 -43.78
C PHE A 184 -17.36 7.98 -44.28
N PRO A 185 -17.56 7.40 -45.51
CA PRO A 185 -16.68 6.35 -46.03
C PRO A 185 -15.24 6.85 -46.30
N GLU A 186 -15.07 8.17 -46.44
CA GLU A 186 -13.78 8.81 -46.69
C GLU A 186 -12.87 8.88 -45.47
N LEU A 187 -13.39 8.75 -44.25
CA LEU A 187 -12.60 8.81 -43.04
C LEU A 187 -11.72 7.56 -42.88
N SER A 188 -10.46 7.79 -42.52
CA SER A 188 -9.59 6.71 -42.06
C SER A 188 -10.14 6.09 -40.75
N ASP A 189 -9.75 4.87 -40.42
CA ASP A 189 -10.21 4.18 -39.21
C ASP A 189 -9.83 4.93 -37.94
N LYS A 190 -8.71 5.65 -37.95
CA LYS A 190 -8.28 6.50 -36.83
C LYS A 190 -9.22 7.70 -36.66
N GLU A 191 -9.51 8.43 -37.76
CA GLU A 191 -10.41 9.58 -37.73
C GLU A 191 -11.83 9.16 -37.34
N LEU A 192 -12.29 8.03 -37.88
CA LEU A 192 -13.58 7.46 -37.56
C LEU A 192 -13.69 7.07 -36.08
N SER A 193 -12.65 6.45 -35.53
CA SER A 193 -12.61 6.10 -34.10
C SER A 193 -12.61 7.34 -33.21
N GLN A 194 -11.92 8.41 -33.59
CA GLN A 194 -11.93 9.69 -32.90
C GLN A 194 -13.32 10.35 -32.97
N LEU A 195 -13.95 10.34 -34.13
CA LEU A 195 -15.30 10.86 -34.33
C LEU A 195 -16.33 10.12 -33.47
N VAL A 196 -16.34 8.78 -33.54
CA VAL A 196 -17.27 7.93 -32.77
C VAL A 196 -17.11 8.19 -31.28
N ARG A 197 -15.86 8.28 -30.79
CA ARG A 197 -15.59 8.62 -29.38
C ARG A 197 -16.13 10.02 -29.02
N ALA A 198 -15.89 11.01 -29.87
CA ALA A 198 -16.33 12.38 -29.60
C ALA A 198 -17.87 12.50 -29.61
N VAL A 199 -18.54 11.88 -30.59
CA VAL A 199 -20.00 11.86 -30.63
C VAL A 199 -20.59 11.11 -29.45
N LEU A 200 -20.07 9.92 -29.12
CA LEU A 200 -20.59 9.13 -28.01
C LEU A 200 -20.47 9.88 -26.67
N MET A 201 -19.31 10.52 -26.44
CA MET A 201 -19.12 11.29 -25.20
C MET A 201 -19.98 12.56 -25.19
N SER A 202 -20.12 13.28 -26.29
CA SER A 202 -20.94 14.50 -26.34
C SER A 202 -22.43 14.24 -26.19
N SER A 203 -22.92 13.09 -26.62
CA SER A 203 -24.33 12.68 -26.52
C SER A 203 -24.65 11.90 -25.24
N ALA A 204 -23.66 11.65 -24.38
CA ALA A 204 -23.89 11.01 -23.09
C ALA A 204 -24.84 11.85 -22.23
N ARG A 205 -25.64 11.19 -21.42
CA ARG A 205 -26.55 11.84 -20.48
C ARG A 205 -25.81 12.15 -19.18
N THR A 206 -25.70 13.43 -18.83
CA THR A 206 -25.07 13.81 -17.56
C THR A 206 -25.90 13.32 -16.36
N LEU A 207 -25.24 12.66 -15.40
CA LEU A 207 -25.89 12.13 -14.20
C LEU A 207 -25.97 13.22 -13.12
N TYR A 208 -27.14 13.36 -12.55
CA TYR A 208 -27.45 14.34 -11.51
C TYR A 208 -27.87 13.67 -10.20
N SER A 209 -27.26 14.06 -9.10
CA SER A 209 -27.64 13.61 -7.76
C SER A 209 -28.75 14.50 -7.21
N THR A 210 -29.96 13.94 -7.11
CA THR A 210 -31.10 14.65 -6.49
C THR A 210 -30.90 14.89 -5.01
N GLU A 211 -30.14 14.03 -4.34
CA GLU A 211 -29.80 14.14 -2.93
C GLU A 211 -28.87 15.31 -2.66
N ASN A 212 -27.80 15.44 -3.45
CA ASN A 212 -26.83 16.53 -3.32
C ASN A 212 -27.21 17.78 -4.09
N LYS A 213 -28.27 17.71 -4.90
CA LYS A 213 -28.69 18.79 -5.81
C LYS A 213 -27.55 19.30 -6.69
N ALA A 214 -26.73 18.37 -7.20
CA ALA A 214 -25.53 18.63 -7.98
C ALA A 214 -25.33 17.57 -9.06
N TYR A 215 -24.66 17.93 -10.15
CA TYR A 215 -24.15 16.94 -11.09
C TYR A 215 -23.08 16.09 -10.42
N ILE A 216 -23.05 14.80 -10.76
CA ILE A 216 -21.96 13.91 -10.30
C ILE A 216 -20.65 14.39 -10.95
N SER A 217 -19.55 14.30 -10.21
CA SER A 217 -18.24 14.75 -10.68
C SER A 217 -17.83 14.10 -12.00
N PRO A 218 -17.28 14.86 -12.98
CA PRO A 218 -16.66 14.29 -14.18
C PRO A 218 -15.56 13.26 -13.87
N ARG A 219 -14.89 13.39 -12.73
CA ARG A 219 -13.90 12.40 -12.26
C ARG A 219 -14.53 11.07 -11.83
N GLN A 220 -15.85 11.02 -11.69
CA GLN A 220 -16.60 9.82 -11.32
C GLN A 220 -17.45 9.28 -12.48
N GLN A 221 -18.12 10.14 -13.25
CA GLN A 221 -19.00 9.72 -14.34
C GLN A 221 -18.41 9.88 -15.75
N GLY A 222 -17.30 10.61 -15.91
CA GLY A 222 -16.82 11.03 -17.23
C GLY A 222 -17.77 12.03 -17.88
N ALA A 223 -18.10 11.80 -19.14
CA ALA A 223 -19.08 12.60 -19.89
C ALA A 223 -20.54 12.33 -19.49
N GLY A 224 -20.81 11.25 -18.76
CA GLY A 224 -22.14 10.81 -18.38
C GLY A 224 -22.44 9.37 -18.77
N GLU A 225 -23.69 8.95 -18.66
CA GLU A 225 -24.15 7.62 -19.07
C GLU A 225 -24.35 7.56 -20.60
N VAL A 226 -23.85 6.50 -21.23
CA VAL A 226 -23.96 6.30 -22.69
C VAL A 226 -25.42 6.35 -23.18
N ASP A 227 -25.64 7.05 -24.29
CA ASP A 227 -26.91 7.09 -24.99
C ASP A 227 -26.67 6.83 -26.49
N GLY A 228 -26.91 5.59 -26.92
CA GLY A 228 -26.68 5.17 -28.31
C GLY A 228 -27.67 5.78 -29.29
N GLN A 229 -28.90 6.09 -28.87
CA GLN A 229 -29.90 6.72 -29.75
C GLN A 229 -29.53 8.16 -29.99
N LYS A 230 -29.19 8.93 -28.93
CA LYS A 230 -28.67 10.29 -29.08
C LYS A 230 -27.42 10.34 -29.93
N ALA A 231 -26.49 9.39 -29.74
CA ALA A 231 -25.27 9.32 -30.53
C ALA A 231 -25.56 9.11 -32.03
N LEU A 232 -26.49 8.22 -32.40
CA LEU A 232 -26.88 7.99 -33.79
C LEU A 232 -27.65 9.18 -34.44
N ALA A 233 -28.46 9.88 -33.62
CA ALA A 233 -29.27 11.03 -34.05
C ALA A 233 -28.47 12.35 -34.00
N ALA A 234 -27.25 12.34 -33.53
CA ALA A 234 -26.44 13.54 -33.34
C ALA A 234 -26.27 14.32 -34.65
N SER A 235 -26.43 15.63 -34.57
CA SER A 235 -26.09 16.57 -35.64
C SER A 235 -24.80 17.33 -35.36
N TYR A 236 -24.42 17.39 -34.08
CA TYR A 236 -23.24 18.09 -33.57
C TYR A 236 -22.53 17.27 -32.52
N TYR A 237 -21.25 17.55 -32.31
CA TYR A 237 -20.43 17.01 -31.21
C TYR A 237 -19.47 18.08 -30.70
N LEU A 238 -18.99 17.87 -29.47
CA LEU A 238 -18.14 18.83 -28.75
C LEU A 238 -16.73 18.32 -28.59
N THR A 239 -15.77 19.23 -28.76
CA THR A 239 -14.35 18.92 -28.48
C THR A 239 -13.64 20.12 -27.85
N ASP A 240 -12.49 19.88 -27.24
CA ASP A 240 -11.52 20.93 -26.96
C ASP A 240 -10.79 21.38 -28.25
N GLN A 241 -9.87 22.31 -28.14
CA GLN A 241 -9.08 22.79 -29.28
C GLN A 241 -8.16 21.72 -29.90
N LYS A 242 -7.87 20.62 -29.15
CA LYS A 242 -7.04 19.48 -29.58
C LYS A 242 -7.89 18.29 -30.06
N GLN A 243 -9.17 18.51 -30.32
CA GLN A 243 -10.15 17.49 -30.75
C GLN A 243 -10.42 16.40 -29.70
N ASN A 244 -10.23 16.67 -28.41
CA ASN A 244 -10.62 15.77 -27.34
C ASN A 244 -12.06 16.06 -26.89
N PRO A 245 -12.89 15.05 -26.63
CA PRO A 245 -14.28 15.23 -26.16
C PRO A 245 -14.38 15.46 -24.64
N LYS A 246 -13.35 16.04 -24.03
CA LYS A 246 -13.26 16.47 -22.64
C LYS A 246 -12.21 17.57 -22.49
N ILE A 247 -12.40 18.47 -21.53
CA ILE A 247 -11.54 19.62 -21.35
C ILE A 247 -10.73 19.46 -20.06
N ASN A 248 -9.43 19.25 -20.20
CA ASN A 248 -8.50 19.22 -19.09
C ASN A 248 -7.81 20.57 -19.00
N LEU A 249 -8.20 21.38 -18.01
CA LEU A 249 -7.70 22.76 -17.85
C LEU A 249 -6.32 22.83 -17.19
N GLY A 250 -5.89 21.74 -16.52
CA GLY A 250 -4.66 21.75 -15.71
C GLY A 250 -4.80 22.61 -14.46
N ASN A 251 -3.72 23.34 -14.12
CA ASN A 251 -3.76 24.30 -13.01
C ASN A 251 -4.54 25.55 -13.45
N ILE A 252 -5.47 26.01 -12.62
CA ILE A 252 -6.33 27.16 -12.86
C ILE A 252 -6.26 28.16 -11.71
N ALA A 253 -6.68 29.40 -11.98
CA ALA A 253 -6.98 30.41 -10.97
C ALA A 253 -8.48 30.40 -10.61
N ASP A 254 -8.91 31.32 -9.74
CA ASP A 254 -10.32 31.48 -9.37
C ASP A 254 -11.17 32.03 -10.53
N GLU A 255 -10.54 32.64 -11.54
CA GLU A 255 -11.10 32.94 -12.85
C GLU A 255 -10.37 32.13 -13.91
N PHE A 256 -11.11 31.49 -14.79
CA PHE A 256 -10.53 30.68 -15.87
C PHE A 256 -11.43 30.68 -17.10
N VAL A 257 -10.88 30.22 -18.21
CA VAL A 257 -11.56 30.18 -19.49
C VAL A 257 -11.67 28.75 -20.00
N ILE A 258 -12.86 28.36 -20.40
CA ILE A 258 -13.14 27.10 -21.08
C ILE A 258 -13.20 27.38 -22.59
N ASN A 259 -12.34 26.73 -23.36
CA ASN A 259 -12.32 26.80 -24.82
C ASN A 259 -12.83 25.48 -25.40
N LEU A 260 -13.85 25.54 -26.23
CA LEU A 260 -14.44 24.37 -26.86
C LEU A 260 -14.86 24.66 -28.30
N ASN A 261 -15.04 23.58 -29.06
CA ASN A 261 -15.60 23.66 -30.42
C ASN A 261 -16.95 22.91 -30.46
N VAL A 262 -17.91 23.49 -31.09
CA VAL A 262 -19.11 22.80 -31.58
C VAL A 262 -18.85 22.42 -33.03
N ASN A 263 -18.82 21.12 -33.31
CA ASN A 263 -18.51 20.56 -34.63
C ASN A 263 -19.79 20.00 -35.27
N ALA A 264 -20.10 20.39 -36.49
CA ALA A 264 -21.20 19.83 -37.25
C ALA A 264 -20.83 18.47 -37.83
N LEU A 265 -21.73 17.49 -37.74
CA LEU A 265 -21.53 16.16 -38.36
C LEU A 265 -21.78 16.16 -39.88
N SER A 266 -22.55 17.12 -40.39
CA SER A 266 -22.81 17.30 -41.81
C SER A 266 -22.44 18.72 -42.21
N LYS A 267 -21.76 18.88 -43.35
CA LYS A 267 -21.39 20.20 -43.86
C LYS A 267 -22.64 20.97 -44.30
N ASN A 268 -22.58 22.28 -44.19
CA ASN A 268 -23.60 23.22 -44.68
C ASN A 268 -25.00 22.99 -44.08
N GLN A 269 -25.08 22.69 -42.76
CA GLN A 269 -26.38 22.52 -42.08
C GLN A 269 -27.22 23.82 -41.99
N GLY A 270 -26.67 24.98 -42.33
CA GLY A 270 -27.26 26.28 -42.09
C GLY A 270 -27.17 26.72 -40.61
N PRO A 271 -27.52 27.96 -40.33
CA PRO A 271 -27.44 28.49 -38.98
C PRO A 271 -28.39 27.79 -38.01
N LYS A 272 -27.86 27.34 -36.87
CA LYS A 272 -28.63 26.71 -35.79
C LYS A 272 -28.47 27.53 -34.52
N LYS A 273 -29.59 27.90 -33.90
CA LYS A 273 -29.61 28.52 -32.59
C LYS A 273 -29.55 27.45 -31.52
N LEU A 274 -28.57 27.56 -30.61
CA LEU A 274 -28.42 26.73 -29.43
C LEU A 274 -28.27 27.61 -28.20
N TYR A 275 -28.44 27.02 -27.05
CA TYR A 275 -28.21 27.64 -25.75
C TYR A 275 -27.27 26.75 -24.96
N PHE A 276 -26.34 27.36 -24.21
CA PHE A 276 -25.45 26.60 -23.33
C PHE A 276 -25.46 27.16 -21.90
N GLN A 277 -25.15 26.29 -20.95
CA GLN A 277 -25.00 26.58 -19.53
C GLN A 277 -23.78 25.89 -18.98
N VAL A 278 -23.02 26.56 -18.11
CA VAL A 278 -21.95 25.97 -17.33
C VAL A 278 -22.50 25.55 -15.98
N ASN A 279 -22.40 24.27 -15.66
CA ASN A 279 -22.69 23.75 -14.33
C ASN A 279 -21.36 23.55 -13.60
N LEU A 280 -21.15 24.31 -12.53
CA LEU A 280 -19.89 24.32 -11.77
C LEU A 280 -20.07 23.56 -10.45
N ILE A 281 -19.18 22.63 -10.21
CA ILE A 281 -19.13 21.82 -8.99
C ILE A 281 -17.71 21.73 -8.43
N THR A 282 -17.62 21.33 -7.18
CA THR A 282 -16.38 21.00 -6.48
C THR A 282 -16.59 19.82 -5.53
N ASP A 283 -15.57 19.40 -4.80
CA ASP A 283 -15.70 18.38 -3.76
C ASP A 283 -16.41 18.92 -2.51
N GLN A 284 -17.20 18.05 -1.87
CA GLN A 284 -17.77 18.33 -0.56
C GLN A 284 -16.87 17.78 0.53
N THR A 285 -16.60 18.60 1.54
CA THR A 285 -15.88 18.17 2.75
C THR A 285 -16.77 18.20 3.98
N LYS A 286 -16.50 17.32 4.92
CA LYS A 286 -17.10 17.28 6.24
C LYS A 286 -16.02 16.92 7.27
N ASP A 287 -15.89 17.73 8.31
CA ASP A 287 -14.89 17.51 9.39
C ASP A 287 -13.46 17.32 8.85
N GLY A 288 -13.09 18.10 7.82
CA GLY A 288 -11.77 18.04 7.17
C GLY A 288 -11.55 16.87 6.19
N HIS A 289 -12.56 16.03 5.98
CA HIS A 289 -12.50 14.88 5.07
C HIS A 289 -13.39 15.03 3.86
N PHE A 290 -12.96 14.49 2.71
CA PHE A 290 -13.80 14.41 1.52
C PHE A 290 -14.95 13.42 1.72
N THR A 291 -16.16 13.81 1.37
CA THR A 291 -17.36 12.97 1.51
C THR A 291 -17.63 12.10 0.29
N LEU A 292 -16.81 12.20 -0.77
CA LEU A 292 -17.04 11.61 -2.09
C LEU A 292 -18.37 12.06 -2.74
N GLN A 293 -18.90 13.20 -2.30
CA GLN A 293 -20.11 13.80 -2.80
C GLN A 293 -19.77 15.12 -3.52
N PRO A 294 -20.47 15.45 -4.61
CA PRO A 294 -20.30 16.74 -5.26
C PRO A 294 -20.99 17.86 -4.47
N LYS A 295 -20.33 19.02 -4.43
CA LYS A 295 -20.91 20.28 -3.96
C LYS A 295 -21.21 21.15 -5.18
N ALA A 296 -22.48 21.47 -5.42
CA ALA A 296 -22.85 22.43 -6.44
C ALA A 296 -22.38 23.84 -6.07
N LEU A 297 -21.78 24.51 -7.01
CA LEU A 297 -21.56 25.94 -7.00
C LEU A 297 -22.63 26.61 -7.88
N LYS A 298 -22.57 27.93 -8.11
CA LYS A 298 -23.56 28.61 -8.90
C LYS A 298 -23.42 28.28 -10.39
N ASP A 299 -24.46 27.74 -10.99
CA ASP A 299 -24.55 27.57 -12.43
C ASP A 299 -24.62 28.94 -13.15
N SER A 300 -24.06 28.99 -14.37
CA SER A 300 -24.25 30.18 -15.21
C SER A 300 -25.71 30.33 -15.65
N GLU A 301 -26.08 31.51 -16.09
CA GLU A 301 -27.32 31.69 -16.87
C GLU A 301 -27.15 30.96 -18.22
N TRP A 302 -28.30 30.61 -18.84
CA TRP A 302 -28.29 30.09 -20.20
C TRP A 302 -27.92 31.20 -21.18
N GLN A 303 -26.95 30.93 -22.04
CA GLN A 303 -26.43 31.86 -23.03
C GLN A 303 -26.78 31.38 -24.43
N GLU A 304 -27.27 32.30 -25.26
CA GLU A 304 -27.60 32.01 -26.66
C GLU A 304 -26.32 31.99 -27.53
N ILE A 305 -26.26 31.05 -28.45
CA ILE A 305 -25.22 30.98 -29.47
C ILE A 305 -25.84 30.58 -30.82
N ASN A 306 -25.37 31.21 -31.88
CA ASN A 306 -25.75 30.86 -33.23
C ASN A 306 -24.58 30.10 -33.88
N ILE A 307 -24.79 28.84 -34.22
CA ILE A 307 -23.82 28.01 -34.95
C ILE A 307 -23.96 28.34 -36.43
N THR A 308 -22.99 28.98 -37.01
CA THR A 308 -22.99 29.44 -38.43
C THR A 308 -21.93 28.76 -39.26
N GLU A 309 -21.02 28.06 -38.64
CA GLU A 309 -19.90 27.35 -39.27
C GLU A 309 -19.94 25.86 -38.95
N ASP A 310 -19.32 25.04 -39.79
CA ASP A 310 -19.18 23.60 -39.56
C ASP A 310 -18.40 23.29 -38.29
N GLN A 311 -17.48 24.19 -37.88
CA GLN A 311 -16.82 24.18 -36.60
C GLN A 311 -16.86 25.58 -35.97
N GLN A 312 -17.68 25.74 -34.94
CA GLN A 312 -17.83 26.98 -34.19
C GLN A 312 -17.00 26.93 -32.91
N HIS A 313 -16.06 27.86 -32.78
CA HIS A 313 -15.31 28.05 -31.54
C HIS A 313 -16.07 28.83 -30.51
N ILE A 314 -16.09 28.38 -29.26
CA ILE A 314 -16.71 29.01 -28.11
C ILE A 314 -15.69 29.22 -27.00
N GLN A 315 -15.71 30.42 -26.44
CA GLN A 315 -14.94 30.77 -25.27
C GLN A 315 -15.87 31.15 -24.12
N VAL A 316 -15.74 30.47 -22.98
CA VAL A 316 -16.60 30.69 -21.83
C VAL A 316 -15.74 31.07 -20.63
N SER A 317 -15.96 32.25 -20.08
CA SER A 317 -15.29 32.70 -18.85
C SER A 317 -16.07 32.23 -17.63
N VAL A 318 -15.38 31.69 -16.66
CA VAL A 318 -15.90 31.22 -15.38
C VAL A 318 -15.25 32.01 -14.26
N ASP A 319 -16.04 32.62 -13.39
CA ASP A 319 -15.60 33.31 -12.17
C ASP A 319 -16.10 32.56 -10.93
N ALA A 320 -15.16 32.00 -10.17
CA ALA A 320 -15.40 31.30 -8.93
C ALA A 320 -14.82 32.01 -7.68
N LYS A 321 -14.39 33.28 -7.81
CA LYS A 321 -13.78 34.06 -6.70
C LYS A 321 -14.65 34.13 -5.46
N ALA A 322 -15.97 34.17 -5.61
CA ALA A 322 -16.88 34.20 -4.47
C ALA A 322 -16.77 33.01 -3.53
N TYR A 323 -16.25 31.89 -4.01
CA TYR A 323 -16.09 30.65 -3.24
C TYR A 323 -14.66 30.43 -2.72
N ALA A 324 -13.68 31.16 -3.25
CA ALA A 324 -12.25 30.89 -3.04
C ALA A 324 -11.84 30.83 -1.56
N ALA A 325 -12.29 31.79 -0.75
CA ALA A 325 -11.93 31.85 0.68
C ALA A 325 -12.48 30.66 1.47
N GLU A 326 -13.73 30.25 1.22
CA GLU A 326 -14.35 29.10 1.86
C GLU A 326 -13.66 27.80 1.42
N LEU A 327 -13.41 27.64 0.11
CA LEU A 327 -12.82 26.43 -0.44
C LEU A 327 -11.37 26.24 -0.03
N LEU A 328 -10.55 27.30 0.00
CA LEU A 328 -9.18 27.23 0.49
C LEU A 328 -9.10 26.91 1.99
N LYS A 329 -10.06 27.39 2.78
CA LYS A 329 -10.13 27.03 4.20
C LYS A 329 -10.45 25.54 4.38
N ALA A 330 -11.34 24.98 3.56
CA ALA A 330 -11.74 23.58 3.62
C ALA A 330 -10.71 22.63 2.96
N MET A 331 -10.01 23.09 1.94
CA MET A 331 -9.08 22.33 1.10
C MET A 331 -7.78 23.15 0.88
N PRO A 332 -6.92 23.26 1.89
CA PRO A 332 -5.77 24.19 1.86
C PRO A 332 -4.71 23.84 0.81
N ASN A 333 -4.65 22.58 0.38
CA ASN A 333 -3.73 22.12 -0.67
C ASN A 333 -4.23 22.38 -2.09
N GLY A 334 -5.40 23.02 -2.23
CA GLY A 334 -6.07 23.23 -3.52
C GLY A 334 -7.30 22.35 -3.69
N TYR A 335 -8.07 22.63 -4.74
CA TYR A 335 -9.35 21.97 -5.00
C TYR A 335 -9.66 21.93 -6.50
N PHE A 336 -10.49 20.96 -6.88
CA PHE A 336 -11.00 20.88 -8.24
C PHE A 336 -12.18 21.84 -8.42
N LEU A 337 -12.14 22.59 -9.53
CA LEU A 337 -13.31 23.26 -10.13
C LEU A 337 -13.61 22.53 -11.43
N GLU A 338 -14.75 21.90 -11.50
CA GLU A 338 -15.11 20.98 -12.57
C GLU A 338 -16.60 21.03 -12.88
N GLY A 339 -17.01 20.33 -13.91
CA GLY A 339 -18.42 20.28 -14.28
C GLY A 339 -18.65 20.02 -15.75
N PHE A 340 -19.72 20.61 -16.28
CA PHE A 340 -20.17 20.39 -17.64
C PHE A 340 -20.51 21.71 -18.32
N VAL A 341 -20.18 21.82 -19.60
CA VAL A 341 -20.85 22.80 -20.51
C VAL A 341 -21.93 22.02 -21.24
N ARG A 342 -23.18 22.31 -20.92
CA ARG A 342 -24.36 21.62 -21.43
C ARG A 342 -25.10 22.49 -22.44
N PHE A 343 -25.62 21.87 -23.50
CA PHE A 343 -26.30 22.52 -24.58
C PHE A 343 -27.75 22.05 -24.72
N THR A 344 -28.64 22.95 -25.05
CA THR A 344 -30.04 22.67 -25.45
C THR A 344 -30.39 23.49 -26.67
N ASP A 345 -31.37 23.05 -27.44
CA ASP A 345 -32.00 23.87 -28.49
C ASP A 345 -33.37 24.41 -28.08
N ASN A 346 -33.83 24.09 -26.86
CA ASN A 346 -35.12 24.52 -26.33
C ASN A 346 -35.01 24.93 -24.86
N LEU A 347 -35.19 26.22 -24.56
CA LEU A 347 -35.15 26.78 -23.21
C LEU A 347 -36.36 26.40 -22.34
N ASP A 348 -37.49 26.01 -22.94
CA ASP A 348 -38.68 25.66 -22.18
C ASP A 348 -38.52 24.29 -21.53
N THR A 349 -38.04 23.31 -22.30
CA THR A 349 -37.81 21.95 -21.80
C THR A 349 -36.45 21.80 -21.13
N LYS A 350 -35.43 22.56 -21.56
CA LYS A 350 -34.02 22.45 -21.14
C LYS A 350 -33.48 21.04 -21.26
N GLU A 351 -34.03 20.26 -22.21
CA GLU A 351 -33.54 18.92 -22.49
C GLU A 351 -32.09 19.00 -23.01
N GLU A 352 -31.25 18.21 -22.43
CA GLU A 352 -29.83 18.17 -22.78
C GLU A 352 -29.63 17.57 -24.17
N LEU A 353 -29.21 18.39 -25.14
CA LEU A 353 -28.86 17.96 -26.48
C LEU A 353 -27.46 17.30 -26.51
N MET A 354 -26.49 17.94 -25.90
CA MET A 354 -25.10 17.51 -25.84
C MET A 354 -24.39 18.18 -24.65
N SER A 355 -23.31 17.59 -24.21
CA SER A 355 -22.47 18.16 -23.14
C SER A 355 -20.99 17.80 -23.31
N ILE A 356 -20.12 18.58 -22.66
CA ILE A 356 -18.69 18.31 -22.58
C ILE A 356 -18.23 18.51 -21.13
N PRO A 357 -17.56 17.49 -20.51
CA PRO A 357 -17.00 17.62 -19.18
C PRO A 357 -15.74 18.47 -19.18
N PHE A 358 -15.53 19.24 -18.12
CA PHE A 358 -14.29 19.95 -17.86
C PHE A 358 -13.83 19.73 -16.43
N SER A 359 -12.51 19.84 -16.21
CA SER A 359 -11.90 19.80 -14.87
C SER A 359 -10.62 20.62 -14.87
N GLY A 360 -10.43 21.43 -13.84
CA GLY A 360 -9.23 22.18 -13.54
C GLY A 360 -8.93 22.10 -12.04
N PHE A 361 -7.66 22.21 -11.69
CA PHE A 361 -7.21 22.22 -10.29
C PHE A 361 -6.77 23.63 -9.89
N ARG A 362 -7.41 24.19 -8.88
CA ARG A 362 -7.02 25.45 -8.28
C ARG A 362 -5.88 25.19 -7.30
N GLY A 363 -4.66 25.40 -7.76
CA GLY A 363 -3.44 25.11 -7.03
C GLY A 363 -2.33 24.61 -7.97
N ASP A 364 -1.28 24.02 -7.41
CA ASP A 364 -0.24 23.35 -8.17
C ASP A 364 -0.38 21.83 -8.05
N PHE A 365 -1.18 21.23 -8.93
CA PHE A 365 -1.46 19.80 -8.88
C PHE A 365 -0.21 18.94 -9.05
N ALA A 366 0.72 19.36 -9.91
CA ALA A 366 1.91 18.58 -10.20
C ALA A 366 2.80 18.41 -8.96
N ASN A 367 2.93 19.46 -8.15
CA ASN A 367 3.83 19.52 -7.01
C ASN A 367 3.16 19.28 -5.64
N LEU A 368 1.91 18.82 -5.61
CA LEU A 368 1.31 18.33 -4.37
C LEU A 368 2.16 17.23 -3.75
N PRO A 369 2.26 17.13 -2.40
CA PRO A 369 2.98 16.06 -1.74
C PRO A 369 2.55 14.68 -2.24
N ALA A 370 3.51 13.84 -2.61
CA ALA A 370 3.24 12.52 -3.14
C ALA A 370 3.42 11.41 -2.10
N LEU A 371 4.28 11.63 -1.11
CA LEU A 371 4.55 10.69 -0.02
C LEU A 371 3.66 11.03 1.18
N ASP A 372 3.06 10.01 1.80
CA ASP A 372 2.46 10.16 3.11
C ASP A 372 3.56 10.51 4.12
N THR A 373 3.27 11.47 4.98
CA THR A 373 4.24 11.97 5.96
C THR A 373 4.77 10.82 6.84
N PRO A 374 6.09 10.74 7.07
CA PRO A 374 6.64 9.71 7.93
C PRO A 374 5.97 9.67 9.30
N ILE A 375 5.72 8.45 9.80
CA ILE A 375 4.99 8.25 11.07
C ILE A 375 5.62 9.02 12.23
N TYR A 376 6.91 9.24 12.22
CA TYR A 376 7.64 10.00 13.24
C TYR A 376 7.19 11.45 13.38
N GLU A 377 6.67 12.04 12.31
CA GLU A 377 6.19 13.42 12.24
C GLU A 377 4.69 13.56 12.51
N THR A 378 3.95 12.43 12.44
CA THR A 378 2.48 12.41 12.48
C THR A 378 1.90 11.52 13.56
N LEU A 379 2.66 11.20 14.61
CA LEU A 379 2.22 10.26 15.66
C LEU A 379 0.85 10.62 16.26
N GLU A 380 0.58 11.89 16.52
CA GLU A 380 -0.70 12.35 17.10
C GLU A 380 -1.87 12.29 16.10
N GLN A 381 -1.62 12.66 14.84
CA GLN A 381 -2.63 12.65 13.79
C GLN A 381 -2.82 11.26 13.17
N GLY A 382 -1.78 10.43 13.26
CA GLY A 382 -1.66 9.16 12.54
C GLY A 382 -1.25 9.37 11.08
N ALA A 383 -0.99 8.27 10.38
CA ALA A 383 -0.78 8.24 8.95
C ALA A 383 -2.11 8.34 8.19
N PHE A 384 -2.07 8.60 6.88
CA PHE A 384 -3.26 8.76 6.05
C PHE A 384 -4.21 7.55 6.13
N TYR A 385 -3.67 6.33 6.12
CA TYR A 385 -4.47 5.10 6.16
C TYR A 385 -4.60 4.48 7.55
N GLN A 386 -3.88 4.99 8.55
CA GLN A 386 -3.84 4.36 9.87
C GLN A 386 -3.58 5.36 10.99
N LYS A 387 -4.47 5.36 11.99
CA LYS A 387 -4.24 6.06 13.25
C LYS A 387 -3.51 5.14 14.22
N LEU A 388 -2.66 5.73 15.06
CA LEU A 388 -2.01 5.02 16.14
C LEU A 388 -2.79 5.19 17.44
N GLU A 389 -2.80 4.14 18.25
CA GLU A 389 -3.29 4.19 19.62
C GLU A 389 -2.17 4.67 20.55
N GLN A 390 -2.53 5.39 21.59
CA GLN A 390 -1.58 5.81 22.60
C GLN A 390 -1.66 4.87 23.79
N ASP A 391 -0.53 4.39 24.27
CA ASP A 391 -0.42 3.62 25.49
C ASP A 391 -0.74 4.52 26.71
N PRO A 392 -1.72 4.19 27.54
CA PRO A 392 -2.19 5.06 28.61
C PRO A 392 -1.19 5.18 29.78
N GLU A 393 -0.28 4.24 29.94
CA GLU A 393 0.68 4.21 31.04
C GLU A 393 1.95 4.99 30.70
N THR A 394 2.46 4.79 29.49
CA THR A 394 3.73 5.39 29.06
C THR A 394 3.55 6.66 28.22
N GLY A 395 2.34 6.91 27.72
CA GLY A 395 2.07 8.00 26.79
C GLY A 395 2.72 7.84 25.41
N LYS A 396 3.38 6.71 25.14
CA LYS A 396 3.97 6.38 23.84
C LYS A 396 2.90 5.87 22.87
N TYR A 397 3.19 5.89 21.59
CA TYR A 397 2.27 5.39 20.56
C TYR A 397 2.57 3.93 20.24
N ILE A 398 1.50 3.13 20.16
CA ILE A 398 1.56 1.70 19.87
C ILE A 398 1.59 1.53 18.36
N LEU A 399 2.63 0.86 17.84
CA LEU A 399 2.68 0.48 16.43
C LEU A 399 1.79 -0.76 16.19
N PRO A 400 1.10 -0.83 15.06
CA PRO A 400 0.33 -2.00 14.72
C PRO A 400 1.27 -3.18 14.38
N GLU A 401 0.86 -4.38 14.69
CA GLU A 401 1.55 -5.63 14.31
C GLU A 401 1.88 -5.68 12.80
N LYS A 402 0.99 -5.13 11.96
CA LYS A 402 1.19 -4.98 10.51
C LYS A 402 1.30 -3.49 10.15
N PHE A 403 2.51 -3.02 10.02
CA PHE A 403 2.81 -1.60 9.76
C PHE A 403 2.96 -1.22 8.26
N SER A 404 2.42 -2.04 7.38
CA SER A 404 2.49 -1.83 5.92
C SER A 404 1.86 -0.53 5.41
N LYS A 405 1.05 0.13 6.24
CA LYS A 405 0.35 1.39 5.90
C LYS A 405 1.06 2.64 6.42
N LEU A 406 2.29 2.49 6.86
CA LEU A 406 3.07 3.57 7.45
C LEU A 406 4.28 3.90 6.57
N THR A 407 4.57 5.17 6.40
CA THR A 407 5.86 5.62 5.85
C THR A 407 6.88 5.66 6.99
N ALA A 408 7.95 4.88 6.85
CA ALA A 408 8.94 4.71 7.90
C ALA A 408 10.28 4.22 7.35
N LEU A 409 11.31 4.22 8.18
CA LEU A 409 12.53 3.47 7.97
C LEU A 409 12.43 2.11 8.64
N ILE A 410 12.87 1.10 7.93
CA ILE A 410 12.86 -0.30 8.35
C ILE A 410 14.30 -0.73 8.61
N GLY A 411 14.50 -1.41 9.71
CA GLY A 411 15.70 -2.16 10.03
C GLY A 411 15.38 -3.62 10.29
N GLN A 412 16.39 -4.37 10.68
CA GLN A 412 16.29 -5.79 11.02
C GLN A 412 16.70 -5.99 12.48
N VAL A 413 16.09 -6.95 13.15
CA VAL A 413 16.54 -7.48 14.42
C VAL A 413 16.67 -8.98 14.27
N SER A 414 17.83 -9.52 14.66
CA SER A 414 18.07 -10.96 14.66
C SER A 414 17.10 -11.66 15.61
N PRO A 415 16.53 -12.81 15.23
CA PRO A 415 15.68 -13.62 16.11
C PRO A 415 16.38 -14.02 17.41
N TYR A 416 17.71 -14.09 17.44
CA TYR A 416 18.47 -14.35 18.65
C TYR A 416 18.31 -13.27 19.74
N PHE A 417 17.96 -12.04 19.38
CA PHE A 417 17.73 -10.93 20.31
C PHE A 417 16.27 -10.78 20.75
N LEU A 418 15.36 -11.52 20.15
CA LEU A 418 13.92 -11.48 20.42
C LEU A 418 13.46 -12.50 21.46
N SER A 419 14.37 -13.36 21.92
CA SER A 419 14.01 -14.57 22.66
C SER A 419 13.50 -14.38 24.08
N GLN A 420 13.44 -13.16 24.60
CA GLN A 420 12.93 -12.94 25.96
C GLN A 420 11.41 -12.93 26.10
N ASP A 421 10.69 -12.76 25.02
CA ASP A 421 9.25 -12.57 25.06
C ASP A 421 8.42 -13.72 24.50
N THR A 422 9.05 -14.88 24.26
CA THR A 422 8.39 -16.05 23.68
C THR A 422 7.55 -16.87 24.67
N LYS A 423 7.22 -16.35 25.83
CA LYS A 423 6.28 -17.04 26.73
C LYS A 423 4.92 -17.33 26.13
N ASN A 424 4.60 -16.78 24.95
CA ASN A 424 3.32 -16.94 24.26
C ASN A 424 3.40 -17.52 22.84
N GLY A 425 4.49 -18.14 22.43
CA GLY A 425 4.50 -19.06 21.28
C GLY A 425 4.31 -18.49 19.89
N THR A 426 4.55 -17.20 19.66
CA THR A 426 4.38 -16.59 18.33
C THR A 426 5.66 -16.55 17.47
N VAL A 427 6.80 -16.87 18.00
CA VAL A 427 8.08 -16.94 17.24
C VAL A 427 8.23 -18.26 16.46
N ASN A 428 7.52 -19.31 16.85
CA ASN A 428 7.57 -20.62 16.18
C ASN A 428 6.93 -20.69 14.79
N GLU A 429 6.26 -19.65 14.30
CA GLU A 429 5.76 -19.60 12.91
C GLU A 429 6.77 -18.97 11.92
N LEU A 430 7.84 -18.39 12.41
CA LEU A 430 8.92 -17.85 11.61
C LEU A 430 10.13 -18.76 11.81
N GLY A 431 10.42 -19.61 10.84
CA GLY A 431 11.61 -20.48 10.89
C GLY A 431 12.90 -19.69 11.17
N PRO A 432 14.02 -20.35 11.47
CA PRO A 432 15.29 -19.71 11.87
C PRO A 432 15.88 -18.73 10.84
N GLU A 433 15.33 -18.67 9.63
CA GLU A 433 15.69 -17.70 8.58
C GLU A 433 14.74 -16.51 8.48
N ALA A 434 13.76 -16.38 9.36
CA ALA A 434 12.80 -15.28 9.28
C ALA A 434 13.40 -14.01 9.89
N GLU A 435 13.98 -13.20 9.05
CA GLU A 435 14.36 -11.82 9.37
C GLU A 435 13.15 -11.05 9.91
N ARG A 436 13.19 -10.62 11.16
CA ARG A 436 12.18 -9.70 11.69
C ARG A 436 12.54 -8.27 11.31
N TYR A 437 11.71 -7.71 10.44
CA TYR A 437 11.76 -6.29 10.14
C TYR A 437 11.08 -5.48 11.25
N ILE A 438 11.74 -4.43 11.69
CA ILE A 438 11.22 -3.48 12.67
C ILE A 438 11.16 -2.08 12.07
N ILE A 439 10.26 -1.24 12.56
CA ILE A 439 10.35 0.20 12.32
C ILE A 439 11.47 0.75 13.20
N LEU A 440 12.46 1.39 12.59
CA LEU A 440 13.56 2.00 13.32
C LEU A 440 13.05 3.10 14.26
N GLY A 441 13.66 3.20 15.43
CA GLY A 441 13.27 4.16 16.46
C GLY A 441 12.12 3.70 17.36
N THR A 442 11.76 2.41 17.30
CA THR A 442 10.81 1.79 18.23
C THR A 442 11.53 1.22 19.45
N GLN A 443 10.76 1.04 20.53
CA GLN A 443 11.16 0.35 21.74
C GLN A 443 10.11 -0.71 22.03
N GLU A 444 10.53 -1.90 22.39
CA GLU A 444 9.63 -2.95 22.83
C GLU A 444 9.18 -2.68 24.28
N SER A 445 7.88 -2.89 24.57
CA SER A 445 7.34 -2.81 25.92
C SER A 445 7.38 -4.17 26.60
N ALA A 446 7.19 -4.20 27.93
CA ALA A 446 7.05 -5.44 28.69
C ALA A 446 5.86 -6.32 28.20
N ASP A 447 4.86 -5.73 27.55
CA ASP A 447 3.69 -6.40 26.98
C ASP A 447 3.88 -6.78 25.51
N GLN A 448 5.11 -6.79 24.99
CA GLN A 448 5.45 -7.15 23.62
C GLN A 448 4.85 -6.20 22.54
N LYS A 449 4.60 -4.95 22.89
CA LYS A 449 4.15 -3.94 21.96
C LYS A 449 5.33 -3.11 21.47
N ASP A 450 5.43 -2.90 20.18
CA ASP A 450 6.37 -1.95 19.61
C ASP A 450 5.87 -0.52 19.90
N LEU A 451 6.57 0.21 20.75
CA LEU A 451 6.24 1.56 21.18
C LEU A 451 7.15 2.57 20.51
N ILE A 452 6.59 3.71 20.14
CA ILE A 452 7.35 4.84 19.61
C ILE A 452 7.05 6.10 20.43
N ALA A 453 8.10 6.74 20.89
CA ALA A 453 8.01 8.02 21.59
C ALA A 453 8.01 9.20 20.61
N LYS A 454 7.35 10.28 20.99
CA LYS A 454 7.42 11.55 20.24
C LYS A 454 8.74 12.24 20.56
N GLU A 455 9.66 12.21 19.61
CA GLU A 455 10.95 12.88 19.72
C GLU A 455 11.13 13.91 18.61
N ALA A 456 11.54 15.12 18.99
CA ALA A 456 11.92 16.14 18.03
C ALA A 456 13.28 15.79 17.41
N ASN A 457 13.41 15.94 16.09
CA ASN A 457 14.68 15.72 15.38
C ASN A 457 15.29 14.32 15.56
N ARG A 458 14.47 13.28 15.50
CA ARG A 458 14.89 11.89 15.65
C ARG A 458 16.11 11.55 14.79
N THR A 459 17.06 10.85 15.38
CA THR A 459 18.20 10.23 14.69
C THR A 459 18.04 8.71 14.74
N PHE A 460 18.20 8.05 13.62
CA PHE A 460 18.10 6.60 13.49
C PHE A 460 19.47 5.97 13.66
N LEU A 461 19.57 4.97 14.52
CA LEU A 461 20.81 4.30 14.87
C LEU A 461 20.93 3.01 14.10
N ILE A 462 22.07 2.79 13.45
CA ILE A 462 22.41 1.52 12.78
C ILE A 462 23.80 1.07 13.12
N SER A 463 23.99 -0.21 13.05
CA SER A 463 25.25 -0.92 13.35
C SER A 463 25.54 -1.94 12.24
N PRO A 464 26.04 -1.49 11.07
CA PRO A 464 26.28 -2.38 9.93
C PRO A 464 27.57 -3.21 10.14
N ASN A 465 27.50 -4.21 11.00
CA ASN A 465 28.60 -5.10 11.39
C ASN A 465 28.34 -6.58 11.03
N ASP A 466 27.24 -6.84 10.28
CA ASP A 466 26.81 -8.16 9.79
C ASP A 466 26.43 -9.16 10.93
N ASP A 467 25.97 -8.67 12.08
CA ASP A 467 25.51 -9.51 13.20
C ASP A 467 23.99 -9.79 13.17
N GLY A 468 23.28 -9.24 12.20
CA GLY A 468 21.85 -9.40 12.03
C GLY A 468 20.99 -8.42 12.83
N ASN A 469 21.58 -7.42 13.49
CA ASN A 469 20.88 -6.46 14.30
C ASN A 469 21.14 -5.01 13.85
N LYS A 470 20.16 -4.39 13.22
CA LYS A 470 20.23 -3.02 12.68
C LYS A 470 21.37 -2.81 11.66
N ASP A 471 21.70 -3.84 10.91
CA ASP A 471 22.77 -3.81 9.90
C ASP A 471 22.46 -2.92 8.71
N PHE A 472 21.21 -2.53 8.52
CA PHE A 472 20.81 -1.74 7.37
C PHE A 472 19.63 -0.80 7.65
N ILE A 473 19.46 0.14 6.75
CA ILE A 473 18.25 0.93 6.58
C ILE A 473 17.57 0.56 5.27
N LEU A 474 16.25 0.40 5.32
CA LEU A 474 15.40 0.20 4.17
C LEU A 474 14.24 1.18 4.21
N PHE A 475 13.95 1.85 3.11
CA PHE A 475 12.81 2.75 3.02
C PHE A 475 11.51 2.00 2.76
N GLN A 476 10.51 2.24 3.59
CA GLN A 476 9.12 1.90 3.37
C GLN A 476 8.32 3.18 3.17
N GLY A 477 7.62 3.30 2.04
CA GLY A 477 6.87 4.50 1.69
C GLY A 477 5.45 4.20 1.28
N VAL A 478 4.51 5.01 1.76
CA VAL A 478 3.12 5.03 1.31
C VAL A 478 2.94 6.22 0.37
N PHE A 479 2.92 5.97 -0.92
CA PHE A 479 2.70 7.02 -1.89
C PHE A 479 1.22 7.30 -2.12
N LEU A 480 0.80 8.53 -1.88
CA LEU A 480 -0.56 9.02 -2.11
C LEU A 480 -0.83 9.35 -3.58
N ARG A 481 0.23 9.38 -4.39
CA ARG A 481 0.22 9.58 -5.84
C ARG A 481 1.22 8.62 -6.48
N SER A 482 1.02 8.28 -7.75
CA SER A 482 2.02 7.52 -8.51
C SER A 482 3.28 8.35 -8.73
N VAL A 483 4.44 7.74 -8.54
CA VAL A 483 5.75 8.39 -8.60
C VAL A 483 6.72 7.58 -9.43
N LYS A 484 7.72 8.26 -9.97
CA LYS A 484 8.89 7.70 -10.66
C LYS A 484 10.17 8.19 -9.99
N ASP A 485 11.29 7.70 -10.46
CA ASP A 485 12.64 8.12 -10.06
C ASP A 485 12.85 7.97 -8.53
N ILE A 486 12.26 6.92 -7.92
CA ILE A 486 12.46 6.64 -6.50
C ILE A 486 13.87 6.11 -6.32
N LYS A 487 14.67 6.83 -5.54
CA LYS A 487 16.02 6.41 -5.18
C LYS A 487 16.40 6.89 -3.79
N ALA A 488 17.29 6.18 -3.13
CA ALA A 488 17.91 6.63 -1.90
C ALA A 488 19.32 7.14 -2.17
N GLN A 489 19.73 8.15 -1.42
CA GLN A 489 21.08 8.66 -1.34
C GLN A 489 21.51 8.76 0.11
N VAL A 490 22.75 8.42 0.40
CA VAL A 490 23.36 8.68 1.70
C VAL A 490 24.39 9.79 1.54
N LEU A 491 24.24 10.80 2.37
CA LEU A 491 25.12 11.97 2.38
C LEU A 491 25.91 12.02 3.68
N ASP A 492 27.19 12.34 3.60
CA ASP A 492 28.04 12.59 4.76
C ASP A 492 27.70 13.92 5.46
N HIS A 493 28.41 14.23 6.52
CA HIS A 493 28.26 15.47 7.29
C HIS A 493 28.61 16.76 6.49
N GLN A 494 29.29 16.62 5.33
CA GLN A 494 29.60 17.73 4.41
C GLN A 494 28.53 17.85 3.30
N GLY A 495 27.56 16.94 3.27
CA GLY A 495 26.52 16.89 2.25
C GLY A 495 26.97 16.27 0.93
N GLN A 496 28.09 15.52 0.93
CA GLN A 496 28.55 14.78 -0.24
C GLN A 496 27.86 13.41 -0.28
N VAL A 497 27.43 12.98 -1.48
CA VAL A 497 26.82 11.66 -1.67
C VAL A 497 27.90 10.59 -1.59
N VAL A 498 27.81 9.73 -0.59
CA VAL A 498 28.70 8.58 -0.38
C VAL A 498 28.16 7.30 -0.99
N TRP A 499 26.82 7.19 -1.12
CA TRP A 499 26.12 6.07 -1.71
C TRP A 499 24.82 6.49 -2.38
N GLU A 500 24.43 5.80 -3.44
CA GLU A 500 23.16 5.99 -4.15
C GLU A 500 22.61 4.65 -4.62
N SER A 501 21.31 4.45 -4.48
CA SER A 501 20.60 3.26 -4.94
C SER A 501 20.26 3.30 -6.43
N ASP A 502 19.83 2.16 -6.97
CA ASP A 502 19.09 2.10 -8.22
C ASP A 502 17.80 2.93 -8.17
N VAL A 503 17.15 3.06 -9.33
CA VAL A 503 15.92 3.85 -9.50
C VAL A 503 14.72 2.94 -9.71
N ALA A 504 13.59 3.25 -9.06
CA ALA A 504 12.34 2.53 -9.21
C ALA A 504 11.15 3.47 -9.48
N THR A 505 10.00 2.86 -9.75
CA THR A 505 8.71 3.53 -9.96
C THR A 505 7.67 2.86 -9.06
N ALA A 506 6.78 3.64 -8.47
CA ALA A 506 5.67 3.11 -7.68
C ALA A 506 4.33 3.72 -8.10
N GLN A 507 3.31 2.88 -8.07
CA GLN A 507 1.93 3.35 -8.21
C GLN A 507 1.44 3.96 -6.90
N LYS A 508 0.40 4.79 -6.99
CA LYS A 508 -0.36 5.23 -5.83
C LYS A 508 -0.74 4.04 -4.96
N TYR A 509 -0.46 4.13 -3.66
CA TYR A 509 -0.87 3.11 -2.71
C TYR A 509 -2.39 2.94 -2.73
N TYR A 510 -2.84 1.72 -2.97
CA TYR A 510 -4.25 1.40 -3.07
C TYR A 510 -4.58 0.16 -2.23
N GLN A 511 -5.58 0.27 -1.37
CA GLN A 511 -5.93 -0.72 -0.36
C GLN A 511 -7.05 -1.68 -0.79
N ALA A 512 -7.25 -1.96 -2.08
CA ALA A 512 -8.44 -2.70 -2.51
C ALA A 512 -8.44 -4.20 -2.18
N SER A 513 -7.31 -4.90 -2.12
CA SER A 513 -7.34 -6.35 -1.93
C SER A 513 -6.06 -6.99 -1.40
N ALA A 514 -4.94 -6.32 -1.43
CA ALA A 514 -3.70 -6.84 -0.87
C ALA A 514 -2.87 -5.68 -0.33
N VAL A 515 -2.64 -5.71 0.95
CA VAL A 515 -1.69 -4.82 1.61
C VAL A 515 -0.33 -5.42 1.34
N LEU A 516 0.29 -5.02 0.24
CA LEU A 516 1.70 -5.26 0.05
C LEU A 516 2.41 -4.05 0.63
N PRO A 517 3.26 -4.22 1.66
CA PRO A 517 4.11 -3.15 2.12
C PRO A 517 4.98 -2.70 0.95
N TYR A 518 4.94 -1.42 0.62
CA TYR A 518 5.88 -0.84 -0.33
C TYR A 518 7.24 -0.68 0.36
N ARG A 519 7.92 -1.80 0.53
CA ARG A 519 9.33 -1.83 0.86
C ARG A 519 10.10 -1.70 -0.44
N PHE A 520 10.96 -0.70 -0.49
CA PHE A 520 11.76 -0.43 -1.67
C PHE A 520 13.13 -1.07 -1.49
N GLU A 521 13.25 -2.37 -1.76
CA GLU A 521 14.46 -3.18 -1.50
C GLU A 521 15.71 -2.58 -2.14
N HIS A 522 15.60 -1.94 -3.31
CA HIS A 522 16.69 -1.26 -3.96
C HIS A 522 17.24 -0.07 -3.15
N THR A 523 16.52 0.43 -2.16
CA THR A 523 16.95 1.51 -1.27
C THR A 523 17.67 1.02 -0.01
N LYS A 524 17.88 -0.28 0.13
CA LYS A 524 18.58 -0.88 1.27
C LYS A 524 20.02 -0.40 1.29
N TRP A 525 20.41 0.22 2.41
CA TRP A 525 21.78 0.66 2.65
C TRP A 525 22.34 0.02 3.90
N SER A 526 23.47 -0.68 3.76
CA SER A 526 24.15 -1.46 4.81
C SER A 526 25.48 -0.80 5.22
N GLY A 527 25.53 0.53 5.32
CA GLY A 527 26.71 1.24 5.83
C GLY A 527 27.94 1.19 4.92
N LYS A 528 27.74 0.99 3.62
CA LYS A 528 28.83 0.95 2.63
C LYS A 528 28.76 2.13 1.66
N ASP A 529 29.93 2.53 1.16
CA ASP A 529 30.05 3.56 0.13
C ASP A 529 29.79 3.00 -1.29
N ALA A 530 29.91 3.85 -2.30
CA ALA A 530 29.75 3.48 -3.72
C ALA A 530 30.77 2.45 -4.22
N ASN A 531 31.85 2.19 -3.47
CA ASN A 531 32.88 1.21 -3.79
C ASN A 531 32.76 -0.06 -2.94
N ASP A 532 31.61 -0.26 -2.27
CA ASP A 532 31.33 -1.36 -1.35
C ASP A 532 32.30 -1.40 -0.12
N GLN A 533 32.84 -0.22 0.28
CA GLN A 533 33.68 -0.09 1.45
C GLN A 533 32.86 0.43 2.64
N PRO A 534 33.04 -0.11 3.86
CA PRO A 534 32.38 0.40 5.05
C PRO A 534 32.63 1.90 5.23
N VAL A 535 31.58 2.64 5.54
CA VAL A 535 31.72 4.05 5.89
C VAL A 535 32.23 4.21 7.32
N ALA A 536 32.81 5.35 7.65
CA ALA A 536 33.27 5.62 9.01
C ALA A 536 32.08 5.77 9.98
N ASP A 537 32.29 5.42 11.26
CA ASP A 537 31.35 5.74 12.33
C ASP A 537 31.08 7.26 12.34
N GLY A 538 29.81 7.67 12.40
CA GLY A 538 29.45 9.07 12.30
C GLY A 538 28.02 9.35 11.87
N SER A 539 27.75 10.63 11.63
CA SER A 539 26.42 11.12 11.26
C SER A 539 26.26 11.24 9.75
N TYR A 540 25.15 10.75 9.25
CA TYR A 540 24.79 10.73 7.85
C TYR A 540 23.35 11.24 7.65
N THR A 541 23.02 11.61 6.41
CA THR A 541 21.64 11.85 5.98
C THR A 541 21.25 10.79 4.97
N TYR A 542 20.24 9.99 5.31
CA TYR A 542 19.59 9.09 4.37
C TYR A 542 18.44 9.85 3.71
N ARG A 543 18.57 10.10 2.42
CA ARG A 543 17.64 10.91 1.61
C ARG A 543 16.94 10.04 0.59
N VAL A 544 15.62 10.10 0.55
CA VAL A 544 14.81 9.45 -0.47
C VAL A 544 14.28 10.51 -1.44
N TRP A 545 14.61 10.36 -2.73
CA TRP A 545 14.08 11.15 -3.82
C TRP A 545 12.94 10.43 -4.53
N TYR A 546 11.96 11.17 -5.01
CA TYR A 546 10.87 10.68 -5.84
C TYR A 546 10.24 11.83 -6.63
N THR A 547 9.68 11.53 -7.81
CA THR A 547 9.05 12.53 -8.69
C THR A 547 7.61 12.11 -8.95
N PRO A 548 6.58 12.93 -8.64
CA PRO A 548 5.20 12.63 -9.01
C PRO A 548 5.04 12.44 -10.52
N ILE A 549 4.22 11.48 -10.95
CA ILE A 549 3.91 11.29 -12.37
C ILE A 549 2.84 12.33 -12.76
N ALA A 550 3.29 13.53 -13.08
CA ALA A 550 2.46 14.60 -13.61
C ALA A 550 3.31 15.49 -14.50
N ASP A 551 2.69 16.11 -15.51
CA ASP A 551 3.38 17.05 -16.39
C ASP A 551 3.86 18.28 -15.59
N GLY A 552 5.16 18.57 -15.62
CA GLY A 552 5.76 19.69 -14.87
C GLY A 552 6.02 19.43 -13.39
N ALA A 553 5.92 18.16 -12.93
CA ALA A 553 6.25 17.82 -11.54
C ALA A 553 7.77 17.93 -11.30
N GLU A 554 8.10 18.52 -10.15
CA GLU A 554 9.47 18.59 -9.64
C GLU A 554 9.77 17.40 -8.72
N ALA A 555 11.06 17.04 -8.60
CA ALA A 555 11.49 16.02 -7.67
C ALA A 555 11.27 16.47 -6.22
N GLN A 556 10.67 15.59 -5.42
CA GLN A 556 10.46 15.74 -3.99
C GLN A 556 11.44 14.86 -3.22
N LYS A 557 11.67 15.17 -1.96
CA LYS A 557 12.58 14.39 -1.11
C LYS A 557 12.07 14.28 0.31
N GLN A 558 12.52 13.21 0.97
CA GLN A 558 12.40 12.99 2.41
C GLN A 558 13.77 12.69 2.99
N ASP A 559 14.18 13.44 3.99
CA ASP A 559 15.48 13.29 4.68
C ASP A 559 15.28 12.64 6.05
N PHE A 560 16.21 11.74 6.41
CA PHE A 560 16.29 11.10 7.72
C PHE A 560 17.73 11.22 8.24
N LYS A 561 17.88 11.59 9.51
CA LYS A 561 19.19 11.63 10.18
C LYS A 561 19.57 10.24 10.63
N VAL A 562 20.77 9.80 10.30
CA VAL A 562 21.28 8.47 10.64
C VAL A 562 22.60 8.61 11.36
N GLN A 563 22.80 7.81 12.40
CA GLN A 563 24.07 7.64 13.08
C GLN A 563 24.55 6.20 12.87
N VAL A 564 25.76 6.07 12.36
CA VAL A 564 26.44 4.77 12.18
C VAL A 564 27.45 4.57 13.29
N LYS A 565 27.46 3.37 13.88
CA LYS A 565 28.48 2.94 14.84
C LYS A 565 28.64 1.43 14.73
N THR A 566 29.85 0.99 14.48
CA THR A 566 30.21 -0.43 14.33
C THR A 566 31.12 -0.95 15.45
N SER A 567 31.63 -0.03 16.29
CA SER A 567 32.49 -0.39 17.40
C SER A 567 31.71 -1.11 18.51
N LEU A 568 32.23 -2.25 18.97
CA LEU A 568 31.60 -3.06 20.01
C LEU A 568 31.57 -2.31 21.35
N PRO A 569 30.51 -2.49 22.17
CA PRO A 569 30.45 -1.93 23.50
C PRO A 569 31.51 -2.53 24.43
N GLU A 570 31.92 -1.77 25.43
CA GLU A 570 32.86 -2.27 26.44
C GLU A 570 32.22 -3.40 27.25
N GLN A 571 33.06 -4.26 27.80
CA GLN A 571 32.64 -5.33 28.69
C GLN A 571 32.68 -4.90 30.17
N PRO A 572 31.84 -5.46 31.05
CA PRO A 572 31.97 -5.28 32.49
C PRO A 572 33.33 -5.75 32.99
N LYS A 573 33.87 -5.05 33.97
CA LYS A 573 35.24 -5.32 34.47
C LYS A 573 35.31 -6.48 35.48
N SER A 574 34.19 -6.79 36.14
CA SER A 574 34.17 -7.84 37.16
C SER A 574 32.76 -8.40 37.39
N ALA A 575 32.70 -9.61 37.83
CA ALA A 575 31.52 -10.27 38.34
C ALA A 575 31.83 -11.02 39.62
N SER A 576 30.82 -11.31 40.44
CA SER A 576 30.93 -12.21 41.58
C SER A 576 29.77 -13.18 41.59
N TYR A 577 30.01 -14.42 41.98
CA TYR A 577 29.02 -15.47 42.03
C TYR A 577 28.96 -16.11 43.41
N ASP A 578 27.76 -16.17 44.01
CA ASP A 578 27.52 -16.91 45.25
C ASP A 578 26.88 -18.25 44.92
N GLU A 579 27.63 -19.32 45.12
CA GLU A 579 27.22 -20.68 44.81
C GLU A 579 26.04 -21.18 45.66
N SER A 580 25.94 -20.68 46.90
CA SER A 580 24.87 -21.10 47.84
C SER A 580 23.49 -20.56 47.45
N THR A 581 23.41 -19.34 46.93
CA THR A 581 22.20 -18.69 46.47
C THR A 581 22.04 -18.73 44.96
N ARG A 582 23.06 -19.17 44.22
CA ARG A 582 23.17 -19.10 42.76
C ARG A 582 22.99 -17.66 42.23
N THR A 583 23.39 -16.67 43.03
CA THR A 583 23.27 -15.27 42.67
C THR A 583 24.55 -14.78 42.01
N LEU A 584 24.43 -14.37 40.76
CA LEU A 584 25.45 -13.64 40.03
C LEU A 584 25.25 -12.14 40.23
N LYS A 585 26.32 -11.42 40.51
CA LYS A 585 26.36 -9.97 40.56
C LYS A 585 27.39 -9.45 39.57
N ILE A 586 26.94 -8.61 38.64
CA ILE A 586 27.78 -7.92 37.67
C ILE A 586 27.88 -6.46 38.09
N ASP A 587 29.10 -5.90 38.11
CA ASP A 587 29.28 -4.48 38.38
C ASP A 587 28.86 -3.65 37.17
N ALA A 588 27.57 -3.32 37.16
CA ALA A 588 26.93 -2.49 36.13
C ALA A 588 26.83 -1.00 36.55
N SER A 589 27.36 -0.62 37.76
CA SER A 589 27.31 0.74 38.23
C SER A 589 28.18 1.66 37.38
N ASN A 590 27.58 2.73 36.82
CA ASN A 590 28.22 3.67 35.88
C ASN A 590 28.73 3.03 34.56
N PHE A 591 28.17 1.87 34.17
CA PHE A 591 28.53 1.21 32.94
C PHE A 591 27.64 1.73 31.80
N PRO A 592 28.21 2.30 30.74
CA PRO A 592 27.43 2.88 29.64
C PRO A 592 26.94 1.76 28.70
N ALA A 593 25.96 0.99 29.16
CA ALA A 593 25.32 -0.04 28.35
C ALA A 593 23.83 0.26 28.23
N TYR A 594 23.27 -0.03 27.07
CA TYR A 594 21.84 -0.02 26.85
C TYR A 594 21.16 -1.20 27.56
N ARG A 595 21.79 -2.39 27.43
CA ARG A 595 21.31 -3.64 28.04
C ARG A 595 22.49 -4.51 28.44
N ILE A 596 22.39 -5.14 29.62
CA ILE A 596 23.30 -6.20 30.05
C ILE A 596 22.45 -7.41 30.40
N GLN A 597 22.81 -8.57 29.86
CA GLN A 597 22.10 -9.82 30.07
C GLN A 597 23.08 -10.97 30.31
N VAL A 598 22.63 -12.03 30.95
CA VAL A 598 23.37 -13.29 31.07
C VAL A 598 22.68 -14.30 30.17
N GLY A 599 23.40 -14.80 29.18
CA GLY A 599 22.92 -15.83 28.27
C GLY A 599 23.48 -17.21 28.58
N HIS A 600 22.63 -18.23 28.68
CA HIS A 600 23.02 -19.64 28.67
C HIS A 600 22.92 -20.12 27.22
N ILE A 601 24.07 -20.33 26.58
CA ILE A 601 24.18 -20.67 25.16
C ILE A 601 24.41 -22.16 25.03
N VAL A 602 23.52 -22.88 24.41
CA VAL A 602 23.58 -24.32 24.19
C VAL A 602 23.46 -24.60 22.70
N GLU A 603 24.41 -25.35 22.17
CA GLU A 603 24.35 -25.90 20.82
C GLU A 603 23.61 -27.25 20.86
N ILE A 604 22.55 -27.38 20.04
CA ILE A 604 21.74 -28.59 19.92
C ILE A 604 21.91 -29.15 18.52
N GLY A 605 22.53 -30.32 18.41
CA GLY A 605 22.84 -30.98 17.14
C GLY A 605 24.35 -31.15 16.92
N GLU A 606 24.75 -31.75 15.81
CA GLU A 606 26.15 -31.95 15.44
C GLU A 606 26.44 -31.30 14.07
N GLY A 607 27.57 -30.61 13.96
CA GLY A 607 28.12 -30.07 12.71
C GLY A 607 27.53 -28.72 12.31
N GLU A 608 27.51 -28.44 10.98
CA GLU A 608 27.01 -27.14 10.43
C GLU A 608 25.51 -26.94 10.55
N GLU A 609 24.74 -27.93 11.00
CA GLU A 609 23.29 -27.86 11.22
C GLU A 609 22.94 -27.80 12.73
N ALA A 610 23.88 -27.44 13.60
CA ALA A 610 23.59 -27.29 15.02
C ALA A 610 22.77 -26.03 15.29
N ASP A 611 21.64 -26.18 15.96
CA ASP A 611 20.83 -25.05 16.43
C ASP A 611 21.43 -24.45 17.70
N ILE A 612 21.49 -23.15 17.78
CA ILE A 612 21.93 -22.42 18.97
C ILE A 612 20.71 -21.98 19.75
N VAL A 613 20.55 -22.45 20.98
CA VAL A 613 19.51 -22.00 21.90
C VAL A 613 20.12 -21.10 22.96
N ILE A 614 19.59 -19.91 23.13
CA ILE A 614 20.05 -18.95 24.13
C ILE A 614 18.94 -18.73 25.14
N ASN A 615 19.15 -19.08 26.39
CA ASN A 615 18.28 -18.71 27.49
C ASN A 615 18.83 -17.46 28.17
N TYR A 616 18.09 -16.37 28.18
CA TYR A 616 18.53 -15.13 28.80
C TYR A 616 18.03 -14.98 30.23
N PHE A 617 18.90 -14.46 31.08
CA PHE A 617 18.58 -14.12 32.46
C PHE A 617 18.77 -12.60 32.62
N GLN A 618 17.70 -11.90 32.95
CA GLN A 618 17.74 -10.45 33.14
C GLN A 618 18.36 -10.07 34.47
N LEU A 619 19.22 -9.04 34.47
CA LEU A 619 19.71 -8.44 35.67
C LEU A 619 18.62 -7.57 36.33
N ALA A 620 18.54 -7.64 37.64
CA ALA A 620 17.83 -6.65 38.45
C ALA A 620 18.54 -5.28 38.40
N GLU A 621 17.89 -4.22 38.84
CA GLU A 621 18.43 -2.85 38.85
C GLU A 621 19.76 -2.72 39.64
N ASP A 622 19.99 -3.60 40.62
CA ASP A 622 21.21 -3.64 41.40
C ASP A 622 22.34 -4.47 40.77
N GLY A 623 22.16 -4.92 39.55
CA GLY A 623 23.10 -5.72 38.78
C GLY A 623 23.14 -7.23 39.18
N THR A 624 22.15 -7.70 39.95
CA THR A 624 22.07 -9.10 40.37
C THR A 624 21.15 -9.93 39.48
N VAL A 625 21.43 -11.22 39.34
CA VAL A 625 20.57 -12.21 38.70
C VAL A 625 20.72 -13.57 39.37
N ILE A 626 19.62 -14.27 39.59
CA ILE A 626 19.62 -15.63 40.10
C ILE A 626 19.65 -16.59 38.89
N ILE A 627 20.70 -17.40 38.83
CA ILE A 627 20.85 -18.40 37.76
C ILE A 627 20.06 -19.65 38.15
N PRO A 628 19.02 -20.05 37.42
CA PRO A 628 18.25 -21.24 37.72
C PRO A 628 19.13 -22.51 37.58
N LYS A 629 18.73 -23.63 38.19
CA LYS A 629 19.42 -24.90 38.02
C LYS A 629 19.14 -25.53 36.66
N THR A 630 17.92 -25.41 36.23
CA THR A 630 17.43 -25.93 34.96
C THR A 630 16.64 -24.85 34.22
N VAL A 631 16.61 -24.96 32.92
CA VAL A 631 15.73 -24.19 32.02
C VAL A 631 14.95 -25.16 31.15
N THR A 632 13.73 -24.83 30.83
CA THR A 632 12.94 -25.65 29.89
C THR A 632 13.36 -25.29 28.47
N SER A 633 13.85 -26.28 27.73
CA SER A 633 14.17 -26.09 26.31
C SER A 633 12.90 -25.85 25.53
N GLU A 634 12.82 -24.75 24.85
CA GLU A 634 11.66 -24.42 24.00
C GLU A 634 11.53 -25.36 22.79
N LEU A 635 12.64 -25.92 22.31
CA LEU A 635 12.65 -26.86 21.19
C LEU A 635 12.17 -28.27 21.56
N SER A 636 12.58 -28.77 22.72
CA SER A 636 12.29 -30.16 23.14
C SER A 636 11.19 -30.22 24.21
N GLY A 637 10.92 -29.14 24.91
CA GLY A 637 10.05 -29.10 26.10
C GLY A 637 10.67 -29.79 27.34
N GLU A 638 11.95 -30.23 27.27
CA GLU A 638 12.65 -30.90 28.35
C GLU A 638 13.39 -29.88 29.24
N GLU A 639 13.56 -30.22 30.51
CA GLU A 639 14.43 -29.45 31.41
C GLU A 639 15.90 -29.73 31.11
N VAL A 640 16.68 -28.70 30.81
CA VAL A 640 18.10 -28.72 30.56
C VAL A 640 18.83 -28.11 31.76
N GLU A 641 19.86 -28.77 32.30
CA GLU A 641 20.67 -28.22 33.36
C GLU A 641 21.48 -27.00 32.85
N VAL A 642 21.49 -25.92 33.62
CA VAL A 642 22.26 -24.71 33.28
C VAL A 642 23.74 -24.93 33.63
N ASP A 643 24.55 -25.11 32.59
CA ASP A 643 26.01 -25.20 32.73
C ASP A 643 26.61 -23.79 32.92
N MET A 644 27.27 -23.58 34.04
CA MET A 644 27.95 -22.32 34.35
C MET A 644 29.08 -21.99 33.35
N ALA A 645 29.67 -22.99 32.71
CA ALA A 645 30.69 -22.77 31.70
C ALA A 645 30.13 -22.27 30.36
N ALA A 646 28.86 -22.54 30.12
CA ALA A 646 28.12 -22.06 28.92
C ALA A 646 27.52 -20.65 29.11
N LEU A 647 27.66 -20.05 30.30
CA LEU A 647 27.15 -18.70 30.55
C LEU A 647 28.05 -17.63 29.95
N LYS A 648 27.42 -16.68 29.25
CA LYS A 648 28.10 -15.47 28.75
C LYS A 648 27.39 -14.24 29.30
N VAL A 649 28.16 -13.20 29.57
CA VAL A 649 27.63 -11.86 29.83
C VAL A 649 27.60 -11.11 28.49
N ILE A 650 26.43 -10.69 28.09
CA ILE A 650 26.16 -10.01 26.81
C ILE A 650 25.85 -8.57 27.12
N VAL A 651 26.62 -7.67 26.53
CA VAL A 651 26.42 -6.21 26.60
C VAL A 651 25.96 -5.71 25.25
N GLU A 652 24.89 -4.95 25.24
CA GLU A 652 24.35 -4.34 24.03
C GLU A 652 24.34 -2.81 24.20
N ASP A 653 24.71 -2.08 23.14
CA ASP A 653 24.57 -0.62 23.09
C ASP A 653 23.27 -0.20 22.37
N GLU A 654 22.95 1.09 22.38
CA GLU A 654 21.74 1.64 21.74
C GLU A 654 21.71 1.46 20.22
N PHE A 655 22.86 1.22 19.59
CA PHE A 655 22.98 0.95 18.15
C PHE A 655 22.64 -0.50 17.80
N GLY A 656 22.60 -1.38 18.80
CA GLY A 656 22.40 -2.81 18.62
C GLY A 656 23.71 -3.59 18.49
N ASN A 657 24.88 -2.93 18.66
CA ASN A 657 26.13 -3.66 18.78
C ASN A 657 26.14 -4.47 20.08
N PHE A 658 26.56 -5.70 20.02
CA PHE A 658 26.67 -6.53 21.19
C PHE A 658 28.08 -7.12 21.34
N ASN A 659 28.49 -7.31 22.56
CA ASN A 659 29.75 -7.92 22.91
C ASN A 659 29.49 -8.94 24.01
N ALA A 660 29.95 -10.17 23.81
CA ALA A 660 29.74 -11.29 24.72
C ALA A 660 31.06 -11.81 25.30
N ILE A 661 31.13 -11.90 26.62
CA ILE A 661 32.30 -12.49 27.33
C ILE A 661 31.85 -13.72 28.11
N ALA A 662 32.66 -14.76 28.14
CA ALA A 662 32.40 -15.91 28.98
C ALA A 662 32.38 -15.49 30.47
N LEU A 663 31.34 -15.91 31.20
CA LEU A 663 31.23 -15.59 32.64
C LEU A 663 32.45 -16.05 33.41
N ALA A 664 33.01 -17.23 33.08
CA ALA A 664 34.21 -17.78 33.70
C ALA A 664 35.42 -16.83 33.61
N ASP A 665 35.55 -16.03 32.55
CA ASP A 665 36.64 -15.08 32.38
C ASP A 665 36.46 -13.82 33.22
N LEU A 666 35.22 -13.36 33.39
CA LEU A 666 34.92 -12.28 34.33
C LEU A 666 35.15 -12.67 35.79
N LEU A 667 34.88 -13.89 36.15
CA LEU A 667 35.09 -14.39 37.52
C LEU A 667 36.58 -14.56 37.86
N LYS A 668 37.46 -14.92 36.88
CA LYS A 668 38.91 -15.07 37.05
C LYS A 668 39.65 -13.76 37.31
N GLN A 669 39.10 -12.61 36.92
CA GLN A 669 39.73 -11.30 37.10
C GLN A 669 39.80 -10.85 38.57
N LYS A 670 39.35 -11.66 39.54
CA LYS A 670 39.28 -11.33 40.97
C LYS A 670 40.24 -12.10 41.87
N GLU A 671 41.22 -12.88 41.33
CA GLU A 671 42.28 -13.40 42.19
C GLU A 671 43.23 -12.26 42.56
N PRO A 672 43.41 -11.94 43.86
CA PRO A 672 44.37 -10.96 44.27
C PRO A 672 45.80 -11.50 44.03
N GLU A 673 46.66 -10.67 43.40
CA GLU A 673 48.12 -10.90 43.43
C GLU A 673 48.55 -11.18 44.87
N ILE A 674 48.94 -12.42 45.16
CA ILE A 674 49.67 -12.75 46.37
C ILE A 674 51.04 -12.06 46.22
N LYS A 675 51.25 -10.95 46.90
CA LYS A 675 52.58 -10.35 47.07
C LYS A 675 53.44 -11.31 47.90
N ASP A 676 54.33 -11.98 47.26
CA ASP A 676 55.41 -12.69 47.91
C ASP A 676 56.42 -11.68 48.47
N ASP A 677 56.35 -11.48 49.78
CA ASP A 677 57.29 -10.70 50.55
C ASP A 677 58.64 -11.42 50.62
N LYS A 678 59.58 -11.10 49.73
CA LYS A 678 61.01 -11.41 49.91
C LYS A 678 61.78 -10.09 49.89
N GLN A 679 62.41 -9.85 51.06
CA GLN A 679 63.36 -8.77 51.37
C GLN A 679 64.51 -8.67 50.36
N PRO A 680 65.13 -7.47 50.23
CA PRO A 680 66.17 -7.18 49.27
C PRO A 680 67.60 -7.48 49.88
N GLU A 681 68.47 -7.95 49.09
CA GLU A 681 69.94 -7.89 49.35
C GLU A 681 70.69 -7.11 48.26
N PRO A 682 71.87 -6.56 48.54
CA PRO A 682 72.23 -5.18 48.19
C PRO A 682 73.02 -5.02 46.87
N GLU A 683 73.07 -3.81 46.45
CA GLU A 683 73.75 -3.21 45.27
C GLU A 683 75.27 -3.41 45.27
N THR A 684 75.89 -3.57 44.11
CA THR A 684 77.22 -3.05 43.79
C THR A 684 77.30 -2.69 42.27
N PRO A 685 78.21 -1.78 41.88
CA PRO A 685 77.83 -0.69 40.95
C PRO A 685 78.44 -0.88 39.53
N MET A 686 77.98 0.06 38.68
CA MET A 686 78.30 0.37 37.30
C MET A 686 79.80 0.36 36.92
N PRO A 687 80.14 0.33 35.63
CA PRO A 687 80.60 1.60 35.01
C PRO A 687 80.06 1.93 33.64
N GLU A 688 80.19 3.24 33.44
CA GLU A 688 79.84 4.13 32.40
C GLU A 688 80.26 3.82 30.98
N GLN A 689 79.45 4.33 30.12
CA GLN A 689 79.47 4.90 28.76
C GLN A 689 80.78 4.95 27.98
N PRO A 690 80.77 5.15 26.64
CA PRO A 690 80.52 6.49 26.09
C PRO A 690 79.72 6.55 24.74
N LYS A 691 79.34 7.79 24.56
CA LYS A 691 78.68 8.43 23.39
C LYS A 691 79.46 8.33 22.07
N GLY A 692 78.77 8.43 20.99
CA GLY A 692 79.33 8.84 19.71
C GLY A 692 78.36 8.85 18.53
N ASN A 693 77.87 9.97 18.26
CA ASN A 693 77.44 10.72 17.11
C ASN A 693 77.56 10.10 15.71
N ASP A 694 76.51 10.33 15.00
CA ASP A 694 76.36 11.16 13.77
C ASP A 694 76.34 10.50 12.38
N SER A 695 75.35 10.93 11.65
CA SER A 695 75.27 11.28 10.22
C SER A 695 75.22 10.21 9.13
N SER A 696 74.09 10.32 8.48
CA SER A 696 73.88 10.54 7.04
C SER A 696 74.15 9.45 5.98
N LYS A 697 73.12 9.40 5.15
CA LYS A 697 73.16 9.20 3.67
C LYS A 697 73.13 7.82 3.06
N GLU A 698 72.03 7.66 2.34
CA GLU A 698 71.88 7.32 0.91
C GLU A 698 72.31 5.96 0.38
N GLN A 699 71.34 5.40 -0.31
CA GLN A 699 71.40 4.80 -1.65
C GLN A 699 71.56 3.29 -1.85
N GLN A 700 70.54 2.86 -2.60
CA GLN A 700 70.60 1.89 -3.72
C GLN A 700 70.61 0.39 -3.44
N SER A 701 69.55 -0.19 -3.98
CA SER A 701 69.41 -1.56 -4.42
C SER A 701 70.60 -2.07 -5.28
N PRO A 702 70.84 -3.35 -5.53
CA PRO A 702 69.94 -4.17 -6.32
C PRO A 702 69.93 -5.71 -6.11
N LYS A 703 68.85 -6.30 -6.63
CA LYS A 703 68.74 -7.61 -7.33
C LYS A 703 69.28 -8.91 -6.72
N GLY A 704 68.37 -9.89 -6.69
CA GLY A 704 68.77 -11.21 -7.15
C GLY A 704 68.02 -12.41 -6.52
N ASN A 705 67.05 -12.85 -7.23
CA ASN A 705 66.70 -14.23 -7.62
C ASN A 705 66.51 -15.37 -6.59
N ASN A 706 65.35 -15.90 -6.80
CA ASN A 706 64.97 -17.33 -7.03
C ASN A 706 64.40 -18.15 -5.88
N SER A 707 63.20 -18.49 -6.09
CA SER A 707 62.53 -19.76 -6.48
C SER A 707 61.72 -20.43 -5.39
N GLY A 708 60.51 -20.80 -5.77
CA GLY A 708 59.80 -21.90 -5.10
C GLY A 708 58.29 -21.71 -5.04
N SER A 709 57.72 -21.89 -6.17
CA SER A 709 56.36 -22.32 -6.53
C SER A 709 55.47 -22.92 -5.45
N LYS A 710 54.21 -22.49 -5.40
CA LYS A 710 53.03 -23.36 -5.59
C LYS A 710 51.79 -22.49 -5.90
N GLN A 711 51.21 -22.74 -7.08
CA GLN A 711 49.95 -22.14 -7.56
C GLN A 711 48.73 -22.81 -6.88
N PRO A 712 47.63 -22.12 -6.76
CA PRO A 712 46.30 -22.69 -6.55
C PRO A 712 45.62 -23.03 -7.88
N LEU A 713 44.86 -24.08 -7.89
CA LEU A 713 44.08 -24.62 -9.01
C LEU A 713 42.91 -23.69 -9.36
N VAL A 714 42.89 -23.33 -10.62
CA VAL A 714 41.74 -22.71 -11.28
C VAL A 714 40.88 -23.81 -11.88
N MET A 715 39.59 -23.87 -11.50
CA MET A 715 38.62 -24.65 -12.27
C MET A 715 38.02 -23.77 -13.35
N LYS A 716 38.18 -24.26 -14.58
CA LYS A 716 37.57 -23.70 -15.79
C LYS A 716 36.08 -24.07 -15.88
N GLN A 717 35.26 -23.12 -16.16
CA GLN A 717 33.96 -23.28 -16.81
C GLN A 717 34.18 -23.62 -18.29
N ASP A 718 33.53 -24.68 -18.76
CA ASP A 718 33.29 -24.89 -20.18
C ASP A 718 31.78 -24.89 -20.44
N SER A 719 31.39 -23.92 -21.19
CA SER A 719 30.08 -23.74 -21.80
C SER A 719 29.97 -24.51 -23.11
N ALA A 720 28.90 -25.23 -23.33
CA ALA A 720 28.42 -25.53 -24.67
C ALA A 720 26.90 -25.72 -24.67
N VAL A 721 26.21 -24.73 -25.21
CA VAL A 721 24.82 -24.79 -25.62
C VAL A 721 24.77 -25.26 -27.06
N LYS A 722 24.00 -26.29 -27.33
CA LYS A 722 23.49 -26.59 -28.68
C LYS A 722 21.97 -26.60 -28.69
N PRO A 723 21.33 -26.06 -29.74
CA PRO A 723 19.89 -25.93 -29.83
C PRO A 723 19.22 -27.21 -30.29
N MET A 724 18.05 -27.51 -29.73
CA MET A 724 17.11 -28.48 -30.32
C MET A 724 15.83 -27.78 -30.75
N THR A 725 15.60 -27.91 -32.05
CA THR A 725 14.34 -27.67 -32.75
C THR A 725 13.39 -28.85 -32.54
N SER A 726 12.14 -28.61 -32.23
CA SER A 726 10.96 -29.28 -32.87
C SER A 726 9.65 -28.74 -32.25
N SER A 727 8.73 -28.51 -33.14
CA SER A 727 7.38 -27.98 -32.98
C SER A 727 6.37 -29.05 -32.53
N PRO A 728 5.06 -28.72 -32.51
CA PRO A 728 4.27 -28.67 -31.28
C PRO A 728 3.16 -29.74 -31.27
N SER A 729 2.66 -30.06 -30.12
CA SER A 729 1.34 -30.69 -29.99
C SER A 729 0.55 -29.94 -28.90
N HIS A 730 -0.65 -29.56 -29.32
CA HIS A 730 -1.67 -28.95 -28.47
C HIS A 730 -2.15 -29.92 -27.40
N GLU A 731 -1.93 -29.61 -26.14
CA GLU A 731 -2.80 -30.02 -25.05
C GLU A 731 -2.80 -28.91 -24.01
N LEU A 732 -4.00 -28.41 -23.70
CA LEU A 732 -4.27 -27.45 -22.65
C LEU A 732 -4.03 -28.10 -21.28
N PRO A 733 -3.31 -27.47 -20.34
CA PRO A 733 -3.13 -28.03 -19.03
C PRO A 733 -4.44 -27.99 -18.24
N LYS A 734 -4.79 -29.12 -17.67
CA LYS A 734 -5.84 -29.22 -16.65
C LYS A 734 -5.39 -28.44 -15.40
N THR A 735 -6.10 -27.38 -15.09
CA THR A 735 -5.91 -26.64 -13.84
C THR A 735 -6.41 -27.49 -12.67
N SER A 736 -5.50 -27.92 -11.81
CA SER A 736 -5.85 -28.39 -10.49
C SER A 736 -6.21 -27.18 -9.63
N GLU A 737 -7.40 -27.21 -9.07
CA GLU A 737 -7.85 -26.26 -8.05
C GLU A 737 -6.95 -26.34 -6.82
N LYS A 738 -6.27 -25.25 -6.49
CA LYS A 738 -6.11 -24.72 -5.12
C LYS A 738 -5.37 -23.38 -5.14
N GLN A 739 -6.04 -22.39 -4.53
CA GLN A 739 -5.56 -21.09 -4.09
C GLN A 739 -5.28 -20.00 -5.14
N GLY A 740 -6.02 -18.88 -5.02
CA GLY A 740 -5.62 -17.55 -5.49
C GLY A 740 -6.50 -16.88 -6.53
N SER A 741 -7.72 -16.51 -6.17
CA SER A 741 -8.64 -15.73 -7.02
C SER A 741 -8.41 -14.22 -7.02
N SER A 742 -7.17 -13.75 -6.98
CA SER A 742 -6.88 -12.30 -7.01
C SER A 742 -6.00 -11.82 -8.17
N LEU A 743 -5.59 -12.70 -9.07
CA LEU A 743 -4.70 -12.34 -10.19
C LEU A 743 -5.41 -12.14 -11.55
N LEU A 744 -6.71 -12.38 -11.63
CA LEU A 744 -7.45 -12.33 -12.90
C LEU A 744 -8.01 -10.95 -13.30
N ALA A 745 -8.04 -9.99 -12.39
CA ALA A 745 -8.50 -8.63 -12.72
C ALA A 745 -7.43 -7.77 -13.43
N GLY A 746 -6.15 -8.11 -13.26
CA GLY A 746 -5.03 -7.38 -13.88
C GLY A 746 -4.69 -7.83 -15.30
N LEU A 747 -4.96 -9.08 -15.66
CA LEU A 747 -4.62 -9.63 -16.98
C LEU A 747 -5.63 -9.26 -18.08
N GLY A 748 -6.86 -8.92 -17.74
CA GLY A 748 -7.88 -8.51 -18.72
C GLY A 748 -7.56 -7.20 -19.42
N MET A 749 -6.82 -6.30 -18.79
CA MET A 749 -6.43 -5.01 -19.41
C MET A 749 -5.19 -5.10 -20.30
N LEU A 750 -4.32 -6.08 -20.08
CA LEU A 750 -3.13 -6.27 -20.92
C LEU A 750 -3.43 -6.98 -22.23
N LEU A 751 -4.46 -7.81 -22.27
CA LEU A 751 -4.86 -8.54 -23.50
C LEU A 751 -5.69 -7.68 -24.45
N ALA A 752 -6.37 -6.65 -23.96
CA ALA A 752 -7.10 -5.71 -24.83
C ALA A 752 -6.17 -4.75 -25.59
N SER A 753 -4.96 -4.49 -25.08
CA SER A 753 -3.96 -3.65 -25.76
C SER A 753 -3.10 -4.40 -26.75
N LEU A 754 -3.03 -5.74 -26.69
CA LEU A 754 -2.24 -6.58 -27.59
C LEU A 754 -3.01 -7.13 -28.79
N SER A 755 -4.36 -7.14 -28.74
CA SER A 755 -5.18 -7.62 -29.86
C SER A 755 -5.35 -6.61 -31.01
N LEU A 756 -4.97 -5.36 -30.84
CA LEU A 756 -5.00 -4.32 -31.89
C LEU A 756 -3.73 -4.22 -32.74
N GLY A 757 -2.70 -5.00 -32.40
CA GLY A 757 -1.39 -4.98 -33.09
C GLY A 757 -1.12 -6.12 -34.09
N LEU A 758 -1.96 -7.14 -34.19
CA LEU A 758 -1.64 -8.37 -34.91
C LEU A 758 -2.44 -8.64 -36.21
N PHE A 759 -3.20 -7.69 -36.71
CA PHE A 759 -3.84 -7.81 -38.04
C PHE A 759 -3.20 -6.89 -39.08
N LYS A 760 -1.92 -7.08 -39.35
CA LYS A 760 -1.31 -6.59 -40.60
C LYS A 760 -0.12 -7.43 -40.99
N LYS A 761 -0.39 -8.57 -41.67
CA LYS A 761 0.48 -9.17 -42.68
C LYS A 761 -0.13 -10.48 -43.18
N LYS A 762 -0.97 -10.41 -44.20
CA LYS A 762 -1.08 -11.42 -45.25
C LYS A 762 -2.07 -10.93 -46.31
N SER A 763 -1.54 -10.25 -47.30
CA SER A 763 -1.99 -10.26 -48.68
C SER A 763 -0.85 -9.70 -49.50
N ASP A 764 -0.07 -10.65 -50.05
CA ASP A 764 0.63 -10.53 -51.30
C ASP A 764 1.30 -11.88 -51.55
N ASN A 765 0.61 -12.70 -52.28
CA ASN A 765 0.89 -13.58 -53.40
C ASN A 765 -0.28 -14.53 -53.59
#